data_2b8b4a07dcac8b19d9553865a8974278
#
_entry.id   2b8b4a07dcac8b19d9553865a8974278
#
_cell.length_a   1.000
_cell.length_b   1.000
_cell.length_c   1.000
_cell.angle_alpha   90.00
_cell.angle_beta   90.00
_cell.angle_gamma   90.00
#
_symmetry.space_group_name_H-M   'P 1'
#
loop_
_entity.id
_entity.type
_entity.pdbx_description
1 polymer ?
#
loop_
_entity_poly.entity_id
_entity_poly.type
_entity_poly.pdbx_seq_one_letter_code
_entity_poly.pdbx_strand_id
1 'polypeptide(L)'
;MFDEPYVDVDEWRDEPVRHRYVHGGFAGTHARFSVYMPPPERYEGRFFHPLMPISGTEHAAPTLLAGMIGKTIDFALASGGYLVESNQGRTVMFPGDDPTIPGFRASAAVARYSRVLAAEMYGPHRPYGYVYGGSGGAYKTISCVESAIDVWDGAVPFVHGSPISMPNIFTVQAHAFRVLRDKFPGIVDAVEPGGSGDMYAGLDAEEREALAEVTRLGFPPRAWFDVDRIALGYTGVFSSLLDSMVRWDPQYFEEFWTAPGYLGSNPPDSLVEARVEHKTTISHVVKADEAAELGLMMSMSAMFGDRDADLPAALRLDSLPEGSLQGASLTFTSGAAAGHVLYIPGVVGDLVMTGFGEEHFEALSGVRVGDEVLIDNSVYLAAQTYHRHQNPPPEFAGWDQFRAAGEPIYPQRPVLLGERYARQGAGSMQTGRFACKMIVVQSMMDEAAFPWQADWYRSLVAAALGPHLEDSYRLWFVDHAMHTSPMVMPNDPRPVRTTRAVSYAGVLQQALRDLSNWVEHGMAPPSSTTYEVVDGQVQLPPTADARKGIQPVVSVTANGGSRADVAVGETVAFSAVIEVPSGTGMVTGAEWDFEGAGDYPIVEPFDDITAASSRVTVTATHAFTEPGTYFPALRATSQRQGDVQSPFARVQNLGRVRVVVQ
;
A
#
# COMPACT_ATOMS: atom_id res chain seq x y z
N MET A 1 6.19 24.68 -21.10
CA MET A 1 4.98 23.82 -21.02
C MET A 1 4.06 24.29 -19.88
N PHE A 2 4.60 24.64 -18.70
CA PHE A 2 3.84 25.09 -17.52
C PHE A 2 4.07 26.58 -17.24
N ASP A 3 4.03 27.43 -18.28
CA ASP A 3 4.44 28.83 -18.20
C ASP A 3 3.24 29.79 -18.09
N GLU A 4 2.03 29.29 -18.34
CA GLU A 4 0.79 30.05 -18.33
C GLU A 4 -0.21 29.48 -17.29
N PRO A 5 0.03 29.72 -15.98
CA PRO A 5 -0.92 29.32 -14.93
C PRO A 5 -2.19 30.17 -15.00
N TYR A 6 -3.31 29.58 -14.65
CA TYR A 6 -4.58 30.30 -14.47
C TYR A 6 -5.31 29.79 -13.22
N VAL A 7 -6.17 30.64 -12.68
CA VAL A 7 -7.08 30.35 -11.57
C VAL A 7 -8.50 30.46 -12.10
N ASP A 8 -9.34 29.47 -11.85
CA ASP A 8 -10.75 29.45 -12.21
C ASP A 8 -11.69 29.44 -10.99
N VAL A 9 -11.19 29.05 -9.80
CA VAL A 9 -11.89 29.18 -8.52
C VAL A 9 -10.97 29.80 -7.49
N ASP A 10 -11.47 30.81 -6.77
CA ASP A 10 -10.79 31.46 -5.64
C ASP A 10 -11.86 31.91 -4.62
N GLU A 11 -12.01 31.15 -3.55
CA GLU A 11 -13.08 31.36 -2.58
C GLU A 11 -12.64 30.95 -1.15
N TRP A 12 -13.36 31.47 -0.16
CA TRP A 12 -13.22 31.01 1.23
C TRP A 12 -14.21 29.88 1.51
N ARG A 13 -13.73 28.80 2.12
CA ARG A 13 -14.51 27.66 2.59
C ARG A 13 -14.37 27.52 4.09
N ASP A 14 -15.43 27.07 4.76
CA ASP A 14 -15.44 26.86 6.20
C ASP A 14 -15.28 25.37 6.57
N GLU A 15 -15.47 24.47 5.62
CA GLU A 15 -15.31 23.00 5.77
C GLU A 15 -14.10 22.48 5.02
N PRO A 16 -13.33 21.50 5.58
CA PRO A 16 -13.46 20.93 6.94
C PRO A 16 -13.01 21.89 8.05
N VAL A 17 -12.23 22.88 7.73
CA VAL A 17 -11.83 24.02 8.56
C VAL A 17 -11.68 25.25 7.66
N ARG A 18 -11.83 26.48 8.21
CA ARG A 18 -11.76 27.70 7.41
C ARG A 18 -10.43 27.82 6.66
N HIS A 19 -10.52 27.96 5.32
CA HIS A 19 -9.39 28.12 4.42
C HIS A 19 -9.80 28.86 3.13
N ARG A 20 -8.82 29.49 2.47
CA ARG A 20 -8.96 29.95 1.09
C ARG A 20 -8.69 28.76 0.17
N TYR A 21 -9.63 28.42 -0.67
CA TYR A 21 -9.50 27.40 -1.70
C TYR A 21 -9.20 28.07 -3.03
N VAL A 22 -8.12 27.64 -3.69
CA VAL A 22 -7.74 28.10 -5.02
C VAL A 22 -7.63 26.88 -5.93
N HIS A 23 -8.39 26.89 -7.04
CA HIS A 23 -8.31 25.89 -8.07
C HIS A 23 -7.90 26.52 -9.40
N GLY A 24 -7.21 25.76 -10.23
CA GLY A 24 -6.75 26.21 -11.54
C GLY A 24 -5.94 25.17 -12.29
N GLY A 25 -5.17 25.64 -13.25
CA GLY A 25 -4.34 24.77 -14.09
C GLY A 25 -3.28 25.54 -14.87
N PHE A 26 -2.74 24.90 -15.90
CA PHE A 26 -1.78 25.50 -16.83
C PHE A 26 -2.34 25.41 -18.25
N ALA A 27 -2.44 26.55 -18.93
CA ALA A 27 -3.01 26.64 -20.28
C ALA A 27 -2.25 25.74 -21.27
N GLY A 28 -2.99 25.13 -22.18
CA GLY A 28 -2.43 24.19 -23.15
C GLY A 28 -1.94 22.85 -22.57
N THR A 29 -2.28 22.54 -21.31
CA THR A 29 -1.94 21.27 -20.66
C THR A 29 -3.15 20.66 -19.95
N HIS A 30 -3.05 19.39 -19.55
CA HIS A 30 -4.04 18.73 -18.69
C HIS A 30 -3.78 18.96 -17.19
N ALA A 31 -2.70 19.66 -16.82
CA ALA A 31 -2.36 19.86 -15.41
C ALA A 31 -3.36 20.77 -14.70
N ARG A 32 -3.95 20.25 -13.62
CA ARG A 32 -4.88 20.95 -12.72
C ARG A 32 -4.36 20.84 -11.29
N PHE A 33 -4.72 21.82 -10.48
CA PHE A 33 -4.31 21.87 -9.08
C PHE A 33 -5.41 22.40 -8.16
N SER A 34 -5.34 22.00 -6.89
CA SER A 34 -6.08 22.57 -5.77
C SER A 34 -5.12 23.01 -4.68
N VAL A 35 -5.33 24.19 -4.11
CA VAL A 35 -4.54 24.74 -3.00
C VAL A 35 -5.49 25.14 -1.87
N TYR A 36 -5.21 24.66 -0.65
CA TYR A 36 -6.01 24.90 0.56
C TYR A 36 -5.16 25.71 1.54
N MET A 37 -5.44 27.00 1.70
CA MET A 37 -4.57 27.95 2.39
C MET A 37 -5.20 28.40 3.71
N PRO A 38 -4.50 28.21 4.88
CA PRO A 38 -5.01 28.68 6.16
C PRO A 38 -5.12 30.21 6.22
N PRO A 39 -5.94 30.77 7.13
CA PRO A 39 -5.89 32.19 7.43
C PRO A 39 -4.48 32.64 7.86
N PRO A 40 -4.07 33.90 7.60
CA PRO A 40 -2.69 34.38 7.83
C PRO A 40 -2.17 34.13 9.25
N GLU A 41 -3.02 34.22 10.24
CA GLU A 41 -2.66 34.02 11.66
C GLU A 41 -2.33 32.56 12.03
N ARG A 42 -2.62 31.60 11.15
CA ARG A 42 -2.29 30.17 11.32
C ARG A 42 -1.16 29.70 10.43
N TYR A 43 -0.67 30.56 9.55
CA TYR A 43 0.35 30.19 8.58
C TYR A 43 1.76 30.37 9.15
N GLU A 44 2.60 29.33 9.02
CA GLU A 44 3.96 29.29 9.57
C GLU A 44 5.05 29.14 8.48
N GLY A 45 4.75 29.45 7.22
CA GLY A 45 5.75 29.52 6.15
C GLY A 45 6.04 28.20 5.44
N ARG A 46 5.13 27.24 5.42
CA ARG A 46 5.34 25.92 4.79
C ARG A 46 4.14 25.44 3.97
N PHE A 47 4.37 24.39 3.14
CA PHE A 47 3.31 23.65 2.49
C PHE A 47 3.59 22.15 2.43
N PHE A 48 2.50 21.38 2.34
CA PHE A 48 2.50 19.93 2.18
C PHE A 48 1.91 19.56 0.82
N HIS A 49 2.58 18.65 0.10
CA HIS A 49 2.21 18.25 -1.26
C HIS A 49 2.09 16.73 -1.34
N PRO A 50 0.90 16.16 -1.15
CA PRO A 50 0.66 14.73 -1.34
C PRO A 50 0.73 14.36 -2.83
N LEU A 51 1.32 13.20 -3.13
CA LEU A 51 1.35 12.62 -4.47
C LEU A 51 0.59 11.30 -4.50
N MET A 52 -0.34 11.20 -5.44
CA MET A 52 -1.11 9.99 -5.65
C MET A 52 -0.31 8.95 -6.45
N PRO A 53 -0.48 7.64 -6.15
CA PRO A 53 0.12 6.57 -6.96
C PRO A 53 -0.35 6.64 -8.41
N ILE A 54 -1.62 6.96 -8.60
CA ILE A 54 -2.27 7.09 -9.90
C ILE A 54 -2.65 8.55 -10.10
N SER A 55 -2.26 9.12 -11.23
CA SER A 55 -2.64 10.47 -11.62
C SER A 55 -4.10 10.50 -12.10
N GLY A 56 -4.79 11.62 -12.00
CA GLY A 56 -6.13 11.75 -12.56
C GLY A 56 -7.02 12.78 -11.90
N THR A 57 -6.81 13.09 -10.60
CA THR A 57 -7.63 14.08 -9.90
C THR A 57 -6.81 15.01 -9.03
N GLU A 58 -7.21 16.27 -8.97
CA GLU A 58 -6.74 17.31 -8.07
C GLU A 58 -7.63 17.48 -6.84
N HIS A 59 -8.51 16.50 -6.58
CA HIS A 59 -9.48 16.50 -5.47
C HIS A 59 -9.36 15.25 -4.59
N ALA A 60 -8.15 14.68 -4.49
CA ALA A 60 -7.93 13.48 -3.69
C ALA A 60 -7.90 13.75 -2.18
N ALA A 61 -7.49 14.96 -1.75
CA ALA A 61 -7.32 15.29 -0.33
C ALA A 61 -8.62 15.18 0.49
N PRO A 62 -9.80 15.66 0.03
CA PRO A 62 -11.04 15.52 0.79
C PRO A 62 -11.65 14.11 0.74
N THR A 63 -11.21 13.25 -0.16
CA THR A 63 -11.81 11.94 -0.43
C THR A 63 -10.84 10.79 -0.11
N LEU A 64 -10.08 10.36 -1.10
CA LEU A 64 -9.22 9.18 -1.02
C LEU A 64 -8.08 9.32 0.00
N LEU A 65 -7.34 10.44 -0.03
CA LEU A 65 -6.26 10.67 0.92
C LEU A 65 -6.77 10.80 2.35
N ALA A 66 -7.95 11.38 2.56
CA ALA A 66 -8.57 11.45 3.86
C ALA A 66 -8.86 10.06 4.45
N GLY A 67 -9.22 9.08 3.60
CA GLY A 67 -9.37 7.68 4.02
C GLY A 67 -8.05 6.97 4.34
N MET A 68 -6.99 7.24 3.57
CA MET A 68 -5.70 6.55 3.70
C MET A 68 -4.81 7.10 4.82
N ILE A 69 -4.69 8.41 4.93
CA ILE A 69 -3.76 9.11 5.84
C ILE A 69 -4.46 10.02 6.85
N GLY A 70 -5.78 10.02 6.88
CA GLY A 70 -6.64 10.74 7.82
C GLY A 70 -6.57 12.25 7.67
N LYS A 71 -7.73 12.91 7.56
CA LYS A 71 -7.94 14.36 7.64
C LYS A 71 -6.81 15.22 7.05
N THR A 72 -6.45 14.96 5.79
CA THR A 72 -5.24 15.52 5.13
C THR A 72 -5.23 17.05 5.13
N ILE A 73 -6.37 17.69 4.81
CA ILE A 73 -6.50 19.16 4.82
C ILE A 73 -6.37 19.69 6.24
N ASP A 74 -7.15 19.13 7.19
CA ASP A 74 -7.10 19.55 8.61
C ASP A 74 -5.69 19.46 9.18
N PHE A 75 -4.98 18.35 8.88
CA PHE A 75 -3.61 18.12 9.35
C PHE A 75 -2.66 19.18 8.82
N ALA A 76 -2.71 19.48 7.52
CA ALA A 76 -1.82 20.47 6.89
C ALA A 76 -2.02 21.85 7.51
N LEU A 77 -3.28 22.30 7.65
CA LEU A 77 -3.60 23.59 8.21
C LEU A 77 -3.29 23.67 9.72
N ALA A 78 -3.57 22.60 10.47
CA ALA A 78 -3.22 22.53 11.90
C ALA A 78 -1.70 22.42 12.16
N SER A 79 -0.93 22.09 11.13
CA SER A 79 0.54 22.02 11.17
C SER A 79 1.20 23.26 10.56
N GLY A 80 0.49 24.41 10.50
CA GLY A 80 1.01 25.69 10.05
C GLY A 80 1.30 25.79 8.54
N GLY A 81 0.82 24.83 7.75
CA GLY A 81 1.06 24.76 6.32
C GLY A 81 -0.20 24.94 5.48
N TYR A 82 -0.04 25.28 4.21
CA TYR A 82 -1.09 25.06 3.22
C TYR A 82 -0.91 23.71 2.53
N LEU A 83 -2.00 23.17 2.00
CA LEU A 83 -1.97 21.93 1.24
C LEU A 83 -2.00 22.25 -0.26
N VAL A 84 -1.22 21.50 -1.04
CA VAL A 84 -1.19 21.58 -2.50
C VAL A 84 -1.42 20.18 -3.05
N GLU A 85 -2.35 20.02 -3.96
CA GLU A 85 -2.51 18.77 -4.71
C GLU A 85 -2.73 19.03 -6.20
N SER A 86 -2.54 18.02 -7.03
CA SER A 86 -2.74 18.11 -8.47
C SER A 86 -3.13 16.76 -9.06
N ASN A 87 -3.73 16.81 -10.27
CA ASN A 87 -3.92 15.60 -11.09
C ASN A 87 -2.63 15.10 -11.73
N GLN A 88 -1.48 15.68 -11.37
CA GLN A 88 -0.16 15.34 -11.88
C GLN A 88 -0.03 15.44 -13.41
N GLY A 89 -0.82 16.35 -14.02
CA GLY A 89 -0.79 16.61 -15.45
C GLY A 89 -1.48 15.58 -16.32
N ARG A 90 -2.32 14.73 -15.74
CA ARG A 90 -3.07 13.68 -16.45
C ARG A 90 -4.53 13.63 -16.06
N THR A 91 -5.34 13.21 -17.04
CA THR A 91 -6.76 12.88 -16.86
C THR A 91 -7.00 11.36 -16.88
N VAL A 92 -5.96 10.55 -17.15
CA VAL A 92 -6.04 9.09 -17.31
C VAL A 92 -4.91 8.38 -16.56
N MET A 93 -5.15 7.14 -16.20
CA MET A 93 -4.38 6.36 -15.25
C MET A 93 -3.01 5.91 -15.73
N PHE A 94 -2.81 5.66 -17.03
CA PHE A 94 -1.58 5.12 -17.61
C PHE A 94 -0.94 6.03 -18.65
N PRO A 95 0.36 5.84 -18.96
CA PRO A 95 1.20 6.83 -19.57
C PRO A 95 0.82 7.24 -20.98
N GLY A 96 0.66 8.57 -21.15
CA GLY A 96 0.97 9.22 -22.41
C GLY A 96 2.46 9.20 -22.71
N ASP A 97 2.90 9.91 -23.74
CA ASP A 97 4.24 9.80 -24.34
C ASP A 97 5.41 10.25 -23.43
N ASP A 98 5.20 11.14 -22.47
CA ASP A 98 6.24 11.65 -21.57
C ASP A 98 5.98 11.32 -20.09
N PRO A 99 6.57 10.23 -19.54
CA PRO A 99 6.34 9.81 -18.16
C PRO A 99 6.92 10.80 -17.13
N THR A 100 7.79 11.73 -17.52
CA THR A 100 8.34 12.74 -16.61
C THR A 100 7.29 13.77 -16.19
N ILE A 101 6.26 13.98 -17.01
CA ILE A 101 5.15 14.89 -16.69
C ILE A 101 4.45 14.43 -15.40
N PRO A 102 3.82 13.26 -15.33
CA PRO A 102 3.16 12.79 -14.12
C PRO A 102 4.14 12.30 -13.05
N GLY A 103 5.35 11.98 -13.43
CA GLY A 103 6.40 11.56 -12.50
C GLY A 103 6.84 12.69 -11.56
N PHE A 104 7.14 13.87 -12.11
CA PHE A 104 7.62 14.99 -11.30
C PHE A 104 7.41 16.39 -11.89
N ARG A 105 7.34 16.57 -13.23
CA ARG A 105 7.35 17.92 -13.84
C ARG A 105 6.10 18.73 -13.56
N ALA A 106 4.93 18.13 -13.65
CA ALA A 106 3.67 18.81 -13.36
C ALA A 106 3.59 19.18 -11.87
N SER A 107 3.93 18.25 -10.97
CA SER A 107 3.99 18.52 -9.53
C SER A 107 4.98 19.63 -9.17
N ALA A 108 6.14 19.67 -9.82
CA ALA A 108 7.13 20.75 -9.63
C ALA A 108 6.59 22.11 -10.08
N ALA A 109 5.88 22.17 -11.21
CA ALA A 109 5.26 23.39 -11.69
C ALA A 109 4.17 23.90 -10.73
N VAL A 110 3.31 23.00 -10.26
CA VAL A 110 2.26 23.32 -9.27
C VAL A 110 2.88 23.83 -7.95
N ALA A 111 3.91 23.16 -7.44
CA ALA A 111 4.60 23.58 -6.21
C ALA A 111 5.25 24.96 -6.34
N ARG A 112 5.85 25.27 -7.52
CA ARG A 112 6.40 26.62 -7.78
C ARG A 112 5.28 27.67 -7.86
N TYR A 113 4.18 27.38 -8.53
CA TYR A 113 3.06 28.33 -8.64
C TYR A 113 2.34 28.53 -7.29
N SER A 114 2.21 27.51 -6.46
CA SER A 114 1.64 27.65 -5.13
C SER A 114 2.38 28.65 -4.25
N ARG A 115 3.71 28.83 -4.45
CA ARG A 115 4.50 29.85 -3.77
C ARG A 115 4.16 31.27 -4.25
N VAL A 116 3.74 31.45 -5.50
CA VAL A 116 3.22 32.73 -6.00
C VAL A 116 1.93 33.09 -5.26
N LEU A 117 0.98 32.14 -5.18
CA LEU A 117 -0.27 32.32 -4.43
C LEU A 117 -0.01 32.61 -2.94
N ALA A 118 0.99 31.95 -2.34
CA ALA A 118 1.38 32.18 -0.96
C ALA A 118 1.98 33.60 -0.77
N ALA A 119 2.83 34.06 -1.68
CA ALA A 119 3.39 35.41 -1.63
C ALA A 119 2.30 36.49 -1.80
N GLU A 120 1.28 36.25 -2.62
CA GLU A 120 0.12 37.15 -2.76
C GLU A 120 -0.70 37.25 -1.46
N MET A 121 -0.91 36.12 -0.78
CA MET A 121 -1.76 36.08 0.42
C MET A 121 -1.03 36.47 1.70
N TYR A 122 0.25 36.03 1.86
CA TYR A 122 1.00 36.16 3.12
C TYR A 122 2.16 37.18 3.04
N GLY A 123 2.37 37.78 1.89
CA GLY A 123 3.51 38.67 1.63
C GLY A 123 4.71 37.94 1.07
N PRO A 124 5.72 38.68 0.55
CA PRO A 124 6.89 38.10 -0.11
C PRO A 124 7.75 37.23 0.80
N HIS A 125 7.83 35.93 0.53
CA HIS A 125 8.67 34.95 1.23
C HIS A 125 8.78 33.68 0.36
N ARG A 126 9.67 32.76 0.74
CA ARG A 126 9.76 31.42 0.15
C ARG A 126 9.27 30.36 1.14
N PRO A 127 8.05 29.82 0.98
CA PRO A 127 7.56 28.70 1.79
C PRO A 127 8.47 27.47 1.67
N TYR A 128 8.72 26.79 2.80
CA TYR A 128 9.30 25.45 2.79
C TYR A 128 8.30 24.45 2.21
N GLY A 129 8.78 23.53 1.37
CA GLY A 129 7.93 22.56 0.70
C GLY A 129 8.24 21.13 1.13
N TYR A 130 7.19 20.36 1.49
CA TYR A 130 7.29 18.97 1.90
C TYR A 130 6.42 18.11 0.99
N VAL A 131 7.09 17.22 0.20
CA VAL A 131 6.40 16.29 -0.70
C VAL A 131 6.31 14.91 -0.05
N TYR A 132 5.17 14.24 -0.19
CA TYR A 132 4.97 12.91 0.37
C TYR A 132 4.00 12.10 -0.47
N GLY A 133 4.14 10.77 -0.44
CA GLY A 133 3.27 9.88 -1.19
C GLY A 133 3.56 8.42 -0.88
N GLY A 134 2.54 7.57 -1.02
CA GLY A 134 2.63 6.15 -0.77
C GLY A 134 2.57 5.32 -2.06
N SER A 135 3.15 4.12 -2.02
CA SER A 135 3.11 3.19 -3.14
C SER A 135 3.68 3.80 -4.44
N GLY A 136 2.94 3.84 -5.51
CA GLY A 136 3.31 4.60 -6.72
C GLY A 136 3.56 6.08 -6.46
N GLY A 137 2.88 6.69 -5.47
CA GLY A 137 3.15 8.05 -5.01
C GLY A 137 4.52 8.20 -4.33
N ALA A 138 5.03 7.15 -3.68
CA ALA A 138 6.38 7.14 -3.11
C ALA A 138 7.46 7.15 -4.19
N TYR A 139 7.28 6.38 -5.27
CA TYR A 139 8.17 6.46 -6.45
C TYR A 139 8.23 7.88 -7.01
N LYS A 140 7.06 8.54 -7.14
CA LYS A 140 6.97 9.92 -7.63
C LYS A 140 7.57 10.92 -6.63
N THR A 141 7.37 10.71 -5.31
CA THR A 141 8.00 11.52 -4.26
C THR A 141 9.52 11.50 -4.37
N ILE A 142 10.10 10.30 -4.52
CA ILE A 142 11.54 10.13 -4.74
C ILE A 142 11.96 10.79 -6.05
N SER A 143 11.23 10.52 -7.15
CA SER A 143 11.51 11.13 -8.45
C SER A 143 11.47 12.66 -8.40
N CYS A 144 10.53 13.26 -7.67
CA CYS A 144 10.44 14.69 -7.46
C CYS A 144 11.73 15.28 -6.84
N VAL A 145 12.21 14.69 -5.75
CA VAL A 145 13.37 15.25 -5.04
C VAL A 145 14.71 14.87 -5.65
N GLU A 146 14.77 13.79 -6.42
CA GLU A 146 15.98 13.41 -7.18
C GLU A 146 16.10 14.15 -8.53
N SER A 147 14.97 14.60 -9.13
CA SER A 147 14.95 15.21 -10.46
C SER A 147 14.67 16.72 -10.44
N ALA A 148 14.01 17.25 -9.41
CA ALA A 148 13.68 18.67 -9.25
C ALA A 148 14.21 19.18 -7.89
N ILE A 149 15.52 19.21 -7.74
CA ILE A 149 16.27 19.40 -6.48
C ILE A 149 16.06 20.76 -5.79
N ASP A 150 15.51 21.75 -6.48
CA ASP A 150 15.28 23.13 -6.00
C ASP A 150 13.83 23.37 -5.53
N VAL A 151 12.93 22.36 -5.65
CA VAL A 151 11.50 22.57 -5.44
C VAL A 151 11.07 22.25 -4.02
N TRP A 152 11.50 21.13 -3.46
CA TRP A 152 11.10 20.70 -2.12
C TRP A 152 12.29 20.65 -1.16
N ASP A 153 12.02 21.03 0.08
CA ASP A 153 13.00 21.08 1.15
C ASP A 153 13.02 19.79 1.98
N GLY A 154 11.96 18.98 1.85
CA GLY A 154 11.86 17.67 2.48
C GLY A 154 10.90 16.72 1.80
N ALA A 155 11.10 15.40 2.05
CA ALA A 155 10.32 14.33 1.46
C ALA A 155 9.95 13.24 2.48
N VAL A 156 8.72 12.70 2.37
CA VAL A 156 8.27 11.51 3.12
C VAL A 156 7.68 10.49 2.16
N PRO A 157 8.49 9.69 1.45
CA PRO A 157 7.98 8.52 0.74
C PRO A 157 7.60 7.43 1.75
N PHE A 158 6.45 6.77 1.53
CA PHE A 158 5.99 5.70 2.42
C PHE A 158 5.46 4.50 1.64
N VAL A 159 5.48 3.31 2.25
CA VAL A 159 5.10 2.03 1.65
C VAL A 159 5.63 1.91 0.21
N HIS A 160 6.93 2.14 0.06
CA HIS A 160 7.53 2.25 -1.25
C HIS A 160 8.19 0.94 -1.70
N GLY A 161 8.16 0.69 -3.02
CA GLY A 161 8.82 -0.43 -3.66
C GLY A 161 10.14 -0.04 -4.32
N SER A 162 10.82 -1.05 -4.86
CA SER A 162 12.03 -0.95 -5.69
C SER A 162 11.70 -0.96 -7.19
N PRO A 163 12.64 -0.63 -8.08
CA PRO A 163 12.41 -0.67 -9.52
C PRO A 163 12.08 -2.05 -10.08
N ILE A 164 12.30 -3.11 -9.31
CA ILE A 164 12.00 -4.49 -9.72
C ILE A 164 10.68 -5.00 -9.14
N SER A 165 9.94 -4.18 -8.37
CA SER A 165 8.69 -4.63 -7.73
C SER A 165 7.68 -5.14 -8.74
N MET A 166 7.37 -4.34 -9.76
CA MET A 166 6.41 -4.73 -10.80
C MET A 166 7.13 -5.45 -11.95
N PRO A 167 6.59 -6.52 -12.50
CA PRO A 167 5.41 -7.26 -12.03
C PRO A 167 5.75 -8.31 -10.96
N ASN A 168 6.99 -8.44 -10.54
CA ASN A 168 7.55 -9.60 -9.84
C ASN A 168 6.87 -9.93 -8.51
N ILE A 169 6.52 -8.91 -7.69
CA ILE A 169 5.82 -9.14 -6.42
C ILE A 169 4.40 -9.69 -6.63
N PHE A 170 3.73 -9.32 -7.72
CA PHE A 170 2.39 -9.82 -8.03
C PHE A 170 2.44 -11.22 -8.63
N THR A 171 3.44 -11.49 -9.48
CA THR A 171 3.60 -12.81 -10.09
C THR A 171 3.87 -13.89 -9.04
N VAL A 172 4.78 -13.64 -8.08
CA VAL A 172 5.08 -14.61 -7.01
C VAL A 172 3.90 -14.82 -6.06
N GLN A 173 3.15 -13.75 -5.74
CA GLN A 173 1.94 -13.87 -4.93
C GLN A 173 0.87 -14.69 -5.64
N ALA A 174 0.62 -14.39 -6.93
CA ALA A 174 -0.37 -15.14 -7.72
C ALA A 174 0.00 -16.62 -7.85
N HIS A 175 1.31 -16.95 -7.97
CA HIS A 175 1.80 -18.31 -7.89
C HIS A 175 1.49 -18.96 -6.56
N ALA A 176 1.81 -18.29 -5.45
CA ALA A 176 1.54 -18.79 -4.10
C ALA A 176 0.03 -19.00 -3.85
N PHE A 177 -0.82 -18.05 -4.27
CA PHE A 177 -2.29 -18.19 -4.14
C PHE A 177 -2.81 -19.42 -4.88
N ARG A 178 -2.32 -19.68 -6.11
CA ARG A 178 -2.74 -20.84 -6.88
C ARG A 178 -2.34 -22.15 -6.21
N VAL A 179 -1.10 -22.25 -5.74
CA VAL A 179 -0.55 -23.49 -5.18
C VAL A 179 -1.06 -23.76 -3.77
N LEU A 180 -1.11 -22.74 -2.90
CA LEU A 180 -1.44 -22.91 -1.48
C LEU A 180 -2.96 -23.03 -1.20
N ARG A 181 -3.81 -22.43 -2.04
CA ARG A 181 -5.29 -22.56 -1.98
C ARG A 181 -5.85 -22.56 -0.55
N ASP A 182 -6.32 -23.73 -0.08
CA ASP A 182 -6.96 -23.97 1.22
C ASP A 182 -5.98 -24.13 2.40
N LYS A 183 -4.65 -24.00 2.16
CA LYS A 183 -3.62 -24.12 3.21
C LYS A 183 -3.45 -22.84 4.05
N PHE A 184 -3.93 -21.71 3.57
CA PHE A 184 -3.79 -20.43 4.26
C PHE A 184 -4.27 -20.42 5.72
N PRO A 185 -5.39 -21.04 6.11
CA PRO A 185 -5.79 -21.10 7.51
C PRO A 185 -4.73 -21.72 8.43
N GLY A 186 -4.08 -22.81 8.00
CA GLY A 186 -2.99 -23.45 8.74
C GLY A 186 -1.72 -22.60 8.81
N ILE A 187 -1.36 -21.96 7.69
CA ILE A 187 -0.22 -21.03 7.60
C ILE A 187 -0.43 -19.84 8.56
N VAL A 188 -1.62 -19.25 8.53
CA VAL A 188 -1.97 -18.12 9.41
C VAL A 188 -1.95 -18.55 10.88
N ASP A 189 -2.55 -19.69 11.23
CA ASP A 189 -2.57 -20.19 12.61
C ASP A 189 -1.15 -20.42 13.16
N ALA A 190 -0.25 -20.91 12.33
CA ALA A 190 1.14 -21.17 12.71
C ALA A 190 1.92 -19.89 13.06
N VAL A 191 1.66 -18.77 12.38
CA VAL A 191 2.36 -17.48 12.58
C VAL A 191 1.64 -16.55 13.57
N GLU A 192 0.40 -16.85 13.96
CA GLU A 192 -0.33 -16.12 14.99
C GLU A 192 0.31 -16.31 16.38
N PRO A 193 0.12 -15.37 17.33
CA PRO A 193 0.65 -15.51 18.69
C PRO A 193 0.30 -16.86 19.30
N GLY A 194 1.27 -17.52 19.97
CA GLY A 194 1.09 -18.83 20.58
C GLY A 194 0.75 -19.98 19.61
N GLY A 195 0.98 -19.78 18.32
CA GLY A 195 0.93 -20.82 17.29
C GLY A 195 2.16 -21.72 17.28
N SER A 196 2.23 -22.67 16.34
CA SER A 196 3.35 -23.61 16.25
C SER A 196 4.68 -22.98 15.84
N GLY A 197 4.64 -21.86 15.14
CA GLY A 197 5.80 -21.23 14.49
C GLY A 197 6.25 -21.93 13.21
N ASP A 198 5.72 -23.11 12.89
CA ASP A 198 6.04 -23.86 11.66
C ASP A 198 4.93 -23.70 10.62
N MET A 199 5.04 -22.67 9.78
CA MET A 199 4.09 -22.40 8.70
C MET A 199 4.15 -23.41 7.55
N TYR A 200 5.14 -24.32 7.56
CA TYR A 200 5.30 -25.35 6.54
C TYR A 200 4.69 -26.71 6.94
N ALA A 201 4.17 -26.81 8.16
CA ALA A 201 3.55 -28.05 8.63
C ALA A 201 2.35 -28.46 7.77
N GLY A 202 2.31 -29.72 7.36
CA GLY A 202 1.20 -30.28 6.57
C GLY A 202 1.19 -29.86 5.09
N LEU A 203 2.22 -29.17 4.60
CA LEU A 203 2.39 -28.82 3.19
C LEU A 203 3.13 -29.95 2.44
N ASP A 204 2.69 -30.21 1.21
CA ASP A 204 3.44 -31.07 0.28
C ASP A 204 4.69 -30.38 -0.29
N ALA A 205 5.38 -30.99 -1.25
CA ALA A 205 6.63 -30.47 -1.80
C ALA A 205 6.41 -29.19 -2.63
N GLU A 206 5.38 -29.13 -3.49
CA GLU A 206 5.06 -27.97 -4.31
C GLU A 206 4.57 -26.80 -3.45
N GLU A 207 3.68 -27.07 -2.50
CA GLU A 207 3.15 -26.10 -1.56
C GLU A 207 4.26 -25.47 -0.71
N ARG A 208 5.18 -26.31 -0.21
CA ARG A 208 6.34 -25.87 0.58
C ARG A 208 7.30 -25.00 -0.24
N GLU A 209 7.55 -25.37 -1.49
CA GLU A 209 8.39 -24.59 -2.38
C GLU A 209 7.76 -23.22 -2.68
N ALA A 210 6.48 -23.18 -3.02
CA ALA A 210 5.76 -21.93 -3.32
C ALA A 210 5.73 -20.97 -2.11
N LEU A 211 5.47 -21.49 -0.89
CA LEU A 211 5.50 -20.68 0.32
C LEU A 211 6.92 -20.17 0.63
N ALA A 212 7.93 -21.00 0.44
CA ALA A 212 9.33 -20.61 0.66
C ALA A 212 9.77 -19.55 -0.37
N GLU A 213 9.37 -19.69 -1.63
CA GLU A 213 9.70 -18.76 -2.72
C GLU A 213 9.15 -17.36 -2.46
N VAL A 214 7.85 -17.24 -2.18
CA VAL A 214 7.23 -15.93 -1.92
C VAL A 214 7.76 -15.29 -0.63
N THR A 215 8.05 -16.11 0.41
CA THR A 215 8.62 -15.63 1.67
C THR A 215 10.04 -15.10 1.49
N ARG A 216 10.90 -15.81 0.75
CA ARG A 216 12.28 -15.36 0.46
C ARG A 216 12.34 -14.14 -0.46
N LEU A 217 11.35 -13.96 -1.33
CA LEU A 217 11.21 -12.72 -2.09
C LEU A 217 10.75 -11.54 -1.21
N GLY A 218 10.32 -11.81 0.03
CA GLY A 218 10.07 -10.80 1.04
C GLY A 218 8.61 -10.58 1.44
N PHE A 219 7.68 -11.40 0.94
CA PHE A 219 6.30 -11.33 1.41
C PHE A 219 6.23 -11.59 2.92
N PRO A 220 5.64 -10.68 3.71
CA PRO A 220 5.61 -10.82 5.17
C PRO A 220 4.59 -11.88 5.61
N PRO A 221 4.99 -13.02 6.23
CA PRO A 221 4.07 -14.11 6.57
C PRO A 221 2.87 -13.71 7.43
N ARG A 222 3.04 -12.69 8.29
CA ARG A 222 1.94 -12.17 9.11
C ARG A 222 0.83 -11.49 8.30
N ALA A 223 1.06 -11.18 7.03
CA ALA A 223 0.03 -10.59 6.16
C ALA A 223 -0.95 -11.62 5.58
N TRP A 224 -0.63 -12.93 5.63
CA TRP A 224 -1.50 -13.99 5.08
C TRP A 224 -2.91 -14.04 5.68
N PHE A 225 -3.14 -13.44 6.86
CA PHE A 225 -4.49 -13.38 7.43
C PHE A 225 -5.49 -12.65 6.54
N ASP A 226 -5.02 -11.81 5.64
CA ASP A 226 -5.83 -10.96 4.77
C ASP A 226 -5.82 -11.44 3.30
N VAL A 227 -5.55 -12.71 3.08
CA VAL A 227 -5.37 -13.33 1.75
C VAL A 227 -6.48 -12.96 0.76
N ASP A 228 -7.75 -12.94 1.20
CA ASP A 228 -8.88 -12.65 0.33
C ASP A 228 -8.88 -11.20 -0.20
N ARG A 229 -8.45 -10.24 0.64
CA ARG A 229 -8.34 -8.84 0.22
C ARG A 229 -7.10 -8.61 -0.64
N ILE A 230 -5.99 -9.25 -0.29
CA ILE A 230 -4.75 -9.20 -1.07
C ILE A 230 -5.03 -9.73 -2.48
N ALA A 231 -5.70 -10.87 -2.60
CA ALA A 231 -6.07 -11.46 -3.88
C ALA A 231 -6.98 -10.54 -4.73
N LEU A 232 -8.00 -9.92 -4.13
CA LEU A 232 -8.91 -9.01 -4.85
C LEU A 232 -8.33 -7.60 -5.07
N GLY A 233 -7.49 -7.11 -4.15
CA GLY A 233 -6.92 -5.77 -4.18
C GLY A 233 -5.67 -5.67 -5.03
N TYR A 234 -4.51 -5.88 -4.42
CA TYR A 234 -3.22 -5.66 -5.09
C TYR A 234 -2.88 -6.71 -6.13
N THR A 235 -3.28 -7.96 -5.91
CA THR A 235 -3.17 -8.96 -6.97
C THR A 235 -4.12 -8.64 -8.13
N GLY A 236 -5.22 -7.93 -7.88
CA GLY A 236 -6.08 -7.35 -8.90
C GLY A 236 -5.38 -6.30 -9.77
N VAL A 237 -4.40 -5.55 -9.22
CA VAL A 237 -3.52 -4.67 -10.03
C VAL A 237 -2.72 -5.48 -11.05
N PHE A 238 -2.34 -6.71 -10.72
CA PHE A 238 -1.58 -7.56 -11.63
C PHE A 238 -2.34 -7.84 -12.93
N SER A 239 -3.66 -8.04 -12.88
CA SER A 239 -4.47 -8.23 -14.09
C SER A 239 -4.35 -7.05 -15.06
N SER A 240 -4.25 -5.82 -14.54
CA SER A 240 -4.07 -4.62 -15.35
C SER A 240 -2.68 -4.49 -15.99
N LEU A 241 -1.68 -5.23 -15.49
CA LEU A 241 -0.33 -5.26 -16.05
C LEU A 241 -0.17 -6.30 -17.18
N LEU A 242 -1.05 -7.30 -17.26
CA LEU A 242 -0.91 -8.42 -18.19
C LEU A 242 -0.87 -7.95 -19.65
N ASP A 243 -1.71 -7.00 -20.03
CA ASP A 243 -1.70 -6.45 -21.38
C ASP A 243 -0.32 -5.87 -21.75
N SER A 244 0.24 -5.06 -20.86
CA SER A 244 1.57 -4.49 -21.08
C SER A 244 2.69 -5.54 -21.01
N MET A 245 2.57 -6.58 -20.18
CA MET A 245 3.53 -7.70 -20.17
C MET A 245 3.52 -8.45 -21.49
N VAL A 246 2.34 -8.80 -22.00
CA VAL A 246 2.19 -9.48 -23.30
C VAL A 246 2.74 -8.60 -24.44
N ARG A 247 2.46 -7.32 -24.43
CA ARG A 247 2.93 -6.36 -25.45
C ARG A 247 4.44 -6.18 -25.42
N TRP A 248 5.07 -6.21 -24.24
CA TRP A 248 6.50 -5.95 -24.09
C TRP A 248 7.37 -7.21 -24.19
N ASP A 249 6.81 -8.38 -23.90
CA ASP A 249 7.49 -9.67 -23.99
C ASP A 249 6.54 -10.77 -24.49
N PRO A 250 6.00 -10.65 -25.73
CA PRO A 250 5.05 -11.63 -26.27
C PRO A 250 5.66 -13.02 -26.37
N GLN A 251 6.96 -13.10 -26.67
CA GLN A 251 7.69 -14.35 -26.83
C GLN A 251 7.67 -15.20 -25.54
N TYR A 252 7.66 -14.58 -24.35
CA TYR A 252 7.54 -15.32 -23.09
C TYR A 252 6.26 -16.16 -23.06
N PHE A 253 5.13 -15.59 -23.43
CA PHE A 253 3.82 -16.24 -23.38
C PHE A 253 3.68 -17.32 -24.46
N GLU A 254 4.38 -17.19 -25.60
CA GLU A 254 4.47 -18.23 -26.64
C GLU A 254 5.35 -19.39 -26.18
N GLU A 255 6.48 -19.12 -25.55
CA GLU A 255 7.46 -20.12 -25.11
C GLU A 255 7.03 -20.85 -23.83
N PHE A 256 6.28 -20.20 -22.93
CA PHE A 256 5.96 -20.73 -21.60
C PHE A 256 5.41 -22.15 -21.62
N TRP A 257 4.50 -22.45 -22.55
CA TRP A 257 3.83 -23.75 -22.62
C TRP A 257 4.61 -24.83 -23.39
N THR A 258 5.67 -24.46 -24.10
CA THR A 258 6.35 -25.35 -25.06
C THR A 258 7.85 -25.44 -24.87
N ALA A 259 8.53 -24.39 -24.43
CA ALA A 259 9.98 -24.34 -24.38
C ALA A 259 10.54 -24.93 -23.08
N PRO A 260 11.66 -25.69 -23.14
CA PRO A 260 12.28 -26.24 -21.93
C PRO A 260 12.71 -25.17 -20.91
N GLY A 261 12.56 -25.49 -19.63
CA GLY A 261 12.94 -24.60 -18.54
C GLY A 261 11.83 -23.63 -18.05
N TYR A 262 10.69 -23.61 -18.74
CA TYR A 262 9.48 -22.95 -18.28
C TYR A 262 8.54 -23.95 -17.61
N LEU A 263 7.83 -23.52 -16.57
CA LEU A 263 6.94 -24.39 -15.79
C LEU A 263 5.85 -25.05 -16.66
N GLY A 264 5.31 -24.32 -17.62
CA GLY A 264 4.24 -24.81 -18.50
C GLY A 264 4.67 -25.88 -19.49
N SER A 265 5.99 -26.05 -19.78
CA SER A 265 6.48 -27.11 -20.67
C SER A 265 6.44 -28.51 -20.05
N ASN A 266 6.40 -28.60 -18.72
CA ASN A 266 6.18 -29.82 -17.94
C ASN A 266 5.34 -29.45 -16.71
N PRO A 267 4.03 -29.16 -16.90
CA PRO A 267 3.21 -28.56 -15.87
C PRO A 267 2.93 -29.54 -14.74
N PRO A 268 2.99 -29.11 -13.48
CA PRO A 268 2.47 -29.88 -12.35
C PRO A 268 0.96 -29.97 -12.41
N ASP A 269 0.37 -30.95 -11.69
CA ASP A 269 -1.07 -31.17 -11.66
C ASP A 269 -1.83 -29.90 -11.25
N SER A 270 -1.33 -29.15 -10.28
CA SER A 270 -1.90 -27.89 -9.82
C SER A 270 -2.04 -26.82 -10.93
N LEU A 271 -1.15 -26.82 -11.92
CA LEU A 271 -1.20 -25.89 -13.05
C LEU A 271 -2.19 -26.40 -14.12
N VAL A 272 -2.24 -27.71 -14.34
CA VAL A 272 -3.18 -28.35 -15.29
C VAL A 272 -4.61 -28.17 -14.82
N GLU A 273 -4.89 -28.44 -13.54
CA GLU A 273 -6.21 -28.30 -12.93
C GLU A 273 -6.69 -26.84 -12.88
N ALA A 274 -5.76 -25.89 -12.78
CA ALA A 274 -6.09 -24.46 -12.76
C ALA A 274 -6.46 -23.89 -14.14
N ARG A 275 -6.24 -24.65 -15.23
CA ARG A 275 -6.47 -24.18 -16.60
C ARG A 275 -7.96 -24.03 -16.89
N VAL A 276 -8.36 -22.85 -17.34
CA VAL A 276 -9.73 -22.51 -17.70
C VAL A 276 -9.77 -22.02 -19.15
N GLU A 277 -10.66 -22.59 -19.94
CA GLU A 277 -11.11 -22.06 -21.23
C GLU A 277 -12.61 -22.24 -21.32
N HIS A 278 -13.38 -21.15 -21.44
CA HIS A 278 -14.84 -21.19 -21.38
C HIS A 278 -15.48 -20.16 -22.29
N LYS A 279 -16.45 -20.61 -23.11
CA LYS A 279 -17.26 -19.72 -23.95
C LYS A 279 -18.61 -19.50 -23.29
N THR A 280 -19.05 -18.25 -23.27
CA THR A 280 -20.31 -17.86 -22.66
C THR A 280 -20.84 -16.56 -23.30
N THR A 281 -21.96 -16.05 -22.80
CA THR A 281 -22.65 -14.86 -23.31
C THR A 281 -22.90 -13.90 -22.16
N ILE A 282 -22.88 -12.60 -22.43
CA ILE A 282 -23.21 -11.57 -21.45
C ILE A 282 -24.71 -11.52 -21.24
N SER A 283 -25.17 -11.82 -20.04
CA SER A 283 -26.60 -11.80 -19.65
C SER A 283 -27.03 -10.47 -19.04
N HIS A 284 -26.11 -9.73 -18.42
CA HIS A 284 -26.38 -8.42 -17.84
C HIS A 284 -25.13 -7.53 -17.79
N VAL A 285 -25.31 -6.24 -17.98
CA VAL A 285 -24.25 -5.21 -17.90
C VAL A 285 -24.53 -4.35 -16.69
N VAL A 286 -23.68 -4.44 -15.67
CA VAL A 286 -23.79 -3.69 -14.41
C VAL A 286 -23.09 -2.35 -14.58
N LYS A 287 -23.82 -1.24 -14.43
CA LYS A 287 -23.26 0.12 -14.46
C LYS A 287 -22.75 0.56 -13.08
N ALA A 288 -22.07 1.71 -13.02
CA ALA A 288 -21.44 2.20 -11.80
C ALA A 288 -22.44 2.41 -10.65
N ASP A 289 -23.62 2.96 -10.91
CA ASP A 289 -24.65 3.19 -9.90
C ASP A 289 -25.20 1.88 -9.34
N GLU A 290 -25.50 0.91 -10.19
CA GLU A 290 -25.94 -0.43 -9.78
C GLU A 290 -24.84 -1.16 -9.00
N ALA A 291 -23.56 -1.01 -9.41
CA ALA A 291 -22.43 -1.59 -8.71
C ALA A 291 -22.29 -1.01 -7.28
N ALA A 292 -22.54 0.28 -7.11
CA ALA A 292 -22.53 0.93 -5.80
C ALA A 292 -23.68 0.42 -4.90
N GLU A 293 -24.90 0.24 -5.45
CA GLU A 293 -26.05 -0.33 -4.74
C GLU A 293 -25.80 -1.77 -4.31
N LEU A 294 -25.10 -2.56 -5.12
CA LEU A 294 -24.70 -3.94 -4.82
C LEU A 294 -23.53 -4.02 -3.82
N GLY A 295 -22.98 -2.87 -3.38
CA GLY A 295 -21.84 -2.83 -2.47
C GLY A 295 -20.56 -3.42 -3.07
N LEU A 296 -20.49 -3.50 -4.41
CA LEU A 296 -19.27 -3.91 -5.08
C LEU A 296 -18.18 -2.89 -4.76
N MET A 297 -17.17 -3.32 -4.02
CA MET A 297 -15.93 -2.56 -3.87
C MET A 297 -15.39 -2.31 -5.26
N MET A 298 -15.47 -1.07 -5.65
CA MET A 298 -15.26 -0.65 -7.02
C MET A 298 -13.88 -1.02 -7.50
N SER A 299 -13.80 -1.41 -8.75
CA SER A 299 -12.54 -1.45 -9.47
C SER A 299 -11.74 -0.18 -9.14
N MET A 300 -10.42 -0.27 -9.02
CA MET A 300 -9.57 0.89 -8.72
C MET A 300 -9.86 2.12 -9.61
N SER A 301 -10.41 1.95 -10.83
CA SER A 301 -10.81 3.06 -11.70
C SER A 301 -11.85 3.98 -11.09
N ALA A 302 -12.75 3.48 -10.28
CA ALA A 302 -13.72 4.32 -9.57
C ALA A 302 -13.13 4.96 -8.29
N MET A 303 -12.02 4.43 -7.76
CA MET A 303 -11.29 5.09 -6.67
C MET A 303 -10.46 6.29 -7.17
N PHE A 304 -10.08 6.34 -8.45
CA PHE A 304 -9.04 7.24 -8.93
C PHE A 304 -9.44 8.15 -10.10
N GLY A 305 -10.69 8.17 -10.55
CA GLY A 305 -11.10 9.05 -11.63
C GLY A 305 -12.60 9.28 -11.73
N ASP A 306 -12.98 10.38 -12.38
CA ASP A 306 -14.34 10.60 -12.86
C ASP A 306 -14.62 9.54 -13.94
N ARG A 307 -15.24 8.45 -13.52
CA ARG A 307 -15.70 7.43 -14.44
C ARG A 307 -16.95 7.96 -15.14
N ASP A 308 -17.00 7.79 -16.46
CA ASP A 308 -18.26 7.90 -17.15
C ASP A 308 -19.25 6.89 -16.52
N ALA A 309 -20.29 7.41 -15.86
CA ALA A 309 -21.29 6.61 -15.15
C ALA A 309 -21.97 5.56 -16.06
N ASP A 310 -21.87 5.76 -17.37
CA ASP A 310 -22.44 4.87 -18.37
C ASP A 310 -21.58 3.64 -18.72
N LEU A 311 -20.30 3.60 -18.29
CA LEU A 311 -19.43 2.45 -18.55
C LEU A 311 -19.75 1.27 -17.63
N PRO A 312 -19.65 0.02 -18.16
CA PRO A 312 -19.81 -1.19 -17.36
C PRO A 312 -18.79 -1.25 -16.20
N ALA A 313 -19.26 -1.48 -14.99
CA ALA A 313 -18.45 -1.75 -13.80
C ALA A 313 -18.23 -3.26 -13.58
N ALA A 314 -19.22 -4.05 -13.97
CA ALA A 314 -19.15 -5.51 -13.95
C ALA A 314 -20.04 -6.10 -15.05
N LEU A 315 -19.83 -7.36 -15.36
CA LEU A 315 -20.61 -8.15 -16.30
C LEU A 315 -21.15 -9.40 -15.62
N ARG A 316 -22.44 -9.71 -15.78
CA ARG A 316 -22.97 -11.03 -15.47
C ARG A 316 -22.96 -11.86 -16.74
N LEU A 317 -22.48 -13.09 -16.62
CA LEU A 317 -22.42 -14.04 -17.72
C LEU A 317 -23.49 -15.13 -17.57
N ASP A 318 -23.93 -15.74 -18.67
CA ASP A 318 -24.91 -16.83 -18.65
C ASP A 318 -24.39 -18.06 -17.87
N SER A 319 -23.07 -18.27 -17.93
CA SER A 319 -22.40 -19.32 -17.16
C SER A 319 -20.97 -18.90 -16.79
N LEU A 320 -20.54 -19.32 -15.61
CA LEU A 320 -19.16 -19.20 -15.15
C LEU A 320 -18.54 -20.60 -15.08
N PRO A 321 -17.29 -20.78 -15.48
CA PRO A 321 -16.57 -22.03 -15.26
C PRO A 321 -16.21 -22.20 -13.78
N GLU A 322 -15.92 -23.42 -13.37
CA GLU A 322 -15.31 -23.68 -12.07
C GLU A 322 -13.86 -23.15 -12.03
N GLY A 323 -13.40 -22.75 -10.87
CA GLY A 323 -12.03 -22.27 -10.64
C GLY A 323 -11.92 -20.74 -10.53
N SER A 324 -10.68 -20.26 -10.38
CA SER A 324 -10.40 -18.82 -10.25
C SER A 324 -10.33 -18.17 -11.63
N LEU A 325 -11.10 -17.11 -11.81
CA LEU A 325 -11.09 -16.29 -13.02
C LEU A 325 -10.23 -15.02 -12.87
N GLN A 326 -9.62 -14.81 -11.72
CA GLN A 326 -8.74 -13.67 -11.53
C GLN A 326 -7.59 -13.70 -12.54
N GLY A 327 -7.38 -12.58 -13.23
CA GLY A 327 -6.36 -12.44 -14.26
C GLY A 327 -6.66 -13.17 -15.59
N ALA A 328 -7.77 -13.92 -15.68
CA ALA A 328 -8.18 -14.50 -16.94
C ALA A 328 -8.47 -13.41 -17.99
N SER A 329 -8.14 -13.66 -19.24
CA SER A 329 -8.59 -12.83 -20.35
C SER A 329 -10.06 -13.10 -20.65
N LEU A 330 -10.82 -12.03 -20.90
CA LEU A 330 -12.17 -12.07 -21.43
C LEU A 330 -12.12 -11.42 -22.81
N THR A 331 -12.15 -12.26 -23.84
CA THR A 331 -12.10 -11.84 -25.25
C THR A 331 -13.52 -11.75 -25.80
N PHE A 332 -13.93 -10.58 -26.30
CA PHE A 332 -15.19 -10.43 -27.00
C PHE A 332 -15.10 -11.07 -28.38
N THR A 333 -15.96 -12.06 -28.62
CA THR A 333 -15.97 -12.81 -29.89
C THR A 333 -17.10 -12.37 -30.84
N SER A 334 -18.03 -11.53 -30.33
CA SER A 334 -19.11 -10.93 -31.13
C SER A 334 -19.43 -9.51 -30.66
N GLY A 335 -20.34 -8.84 -31.33
CA GLY A 335 -20.79 -7.47 -31.00
C GLY A 335 -19.81 -6.37 -31.43
N ALA A 336 -20.05 -5.16 -30.95
CA ALA A 336 -19.23 -3.97 -31.27
C ALA A 336 -17.84 -4.01 -30.62
N ALA A 337 -17.71 -4.74 -29.51
CA ALA A 337 -16.44 -4.94 -28.80
C ALA A 337 -15.62 -6.13 -29.35
N ALA A 338 -16.07 -6.80 -30.42
CA ALA A 338 -15.39 -7.98 -30.95
C ALA A 338 -13.89 -7.73 -31.25
N GLY A 339 -13.04 -8.65 -30.76
CA GLY A 339 -11.58 -8.56 -30.89
C GLY A 339 -10.87 -7.87 -29.71
N HIS A 340 -11.59 -7.12 -28.85
CA HIS A 340 -10.99 -6.58 -27.64
C HIS A 340 -10.83 -7.65 -26.56
N VAL A 341 -9.81 -7.47 -25.72
CA VAL A 341 -9.46 -8.35 -24.60
C VAL A 341 -9.44 -7.51 -23.32
N LEU A 342 -10.16 -7.98 -22.28
CA LEU A 342 -10.06 -7.46 -20.92
C LEU A 342 -9.42 -8.52 -20.03
N TYR A 343 -8.66 -8.11 -19.02
CA TYR A 343 -8.20 -9.02 -17.98
C TYR A 343 -9.04 -8.84 -16.72
N ILE A 344 -9.62 -9.94 -16.25
CA ILE A 344 -10.56 -9.98 -15.13
C ILE A 344 -9.82 -9.71 -13.81
N PRO A 345 -10.06 -8.61 -13.08
CA PRO A 345 -9.42 -8.36 -11.80
C PRO A 345 -9.96 -9.26 -10.67
N GLY A 346 -11.19 -9.73 -10.80
CA GLY A 346 -11.85 -10.61 -9.85
C GLY A 346 -13.31 -10.86 -10.19
N VAL A 347 -13.89 -11.77 -9.43
CA VAL A 347 -15.32 -12.11 -9.50
C VAL A 347 -15.92 -11.96 -8.11
N VAL A 348 -17.09 -11.32 -8.03
CA VAL A 348 -17.85 -11.16 -6.79
C VAL A 348 -19.24 -11.80 -6.97
N GLY A 349 -19.46 -12.93 -6.32
CA GLY A 349 -20.65 -13.74 -6.58
C GLY A 349 -20.66 -14.26 -8.03
N ASP A 350 -21.63 -13.84 -8.85
CA ASP A 350 -21.76 -14.17 -10.27
C ASP A 350 -21.35 -12.99 -11.20
N LEU A 351 -20.75 -11.95 -10.63
CA LEU A 351 -20.35 -10.75 -11.36
C LEU A 351 -18.85 -10.74 -11.65
N VAL A 352 -18.51 -10.69 -12.93
CA VAL A 352 -17.14 -10.51 -13.41
C VAL A 352 -16.82 -9.01 -13.42
N MET A 353 -15.84 -8.60 -12.61
CA MET A 353 -15.44 -7.19 -12.51
C MET A 353 -14.69 -6.76 -13.78
N THR A 354 -14.92 -5.53 -14.22
CA THR A 354 -14.15 -4.94 -15.32
C THR A 354 -12.89 -4.28 -14.78
N GLY A 355 -11.77 -4.46 -15.49
CA GLY A 355 -10.47 -3.92 -15.12
C GLY A 355 -10.29 -2.44 -15.44
N PHE A 356 -9.02 -1.98 -15.45
CA PHE A 356 -8.62 -0.61 -15.76
C PHE A 356 -7.82 -0.55 -17.05
N GLY A 357 -7.73 0.65 -17.63
CA GLY A 357 -6.92 1.00 -18.78
C GLY A 357 -7.72 1.75 -19.82
N GLU A 358 -7.07 2.60 -20.61
CA GLU A 358 -7.74 3.36 -21.70
C GLU A 358 -8.36 2.44 -22.73
N GLU A 359 -7.66 1.38 -23.10
CA GLU A 359 -8.14 0.37 -24.06
C GLU A 359 -9.41 -0.33 -23.55
N HIS A 360 -9.56 -0.44 -22.25
CA HIS A 360 -10.78 -0.97 -21.61
C HIS A 360 -11.99 -0.04 -21.81
N PHE A 361 -11.80 1.29 -21.88
CA PHE A 361 -12.91 2.23 -22.08
C PHE A 361 -13.54 2.07 -23.46
N GLU A 362 -12.73 1.95 -24.52
CA GLU A 362 -13.24 1.71 -25.87
C GLU A 362 -14.00 0.39 -25.94
N ALA A 363 -13.41 -0.69 -25.44
CA ALA A 363 -14.07 -2.00 -25.40
C ALA A 363 -15.39 -1.95 -24.63
N LEU A 364 -15.37 -1.41 -23.40
CA LEU A 364 -16.53 -1.36 -22.52
C LEU A 364 -17.68 -0.52 -23.06
N SER A 365 -17.43 0.55 -23.79
CA SER A 365 -18.48 1.38 -24.41
C SER A 365 -19.29 0.61 -25.46
N GLY A 366 -18.69 -0.38 -26.10
CA GLY A 366 -19.30 -1.24 -27.12
C GLY A 366 -20.10 -2.42 -26.59
N VAL A 367 -19.91 -2.81 -25.34
CA VAL A 367 -20.47 -4.03 -24.74
C VAL A 367 -21.98 -3.99 -24.62
N ARG A 368 -22.66 -5.08 -25.00
CA ARG A 368 -24.11 -5.26 -24.91
C ARG A 368 -24.47 -6.65 -24.38
N VAL A 369 -25.65 -6.75 -23.81
CA VAL A 369 -26.28 -8.04 -23.49
C VAL A 369 -26.44 -8.85 -24.77
N GLY A 370 -26.06 -10.13 -24.72
CA GLY A 370 -26.06 -11.05 -25.85
C GLY A 370 -24.72 -11.14 -26.60
N ASP A 371 -23.73 -10.31 -26.27
CA ASP A 371 -22.39 -10.46 -26.83
C ASP A 371 -21.71 -11.75 -26.31
N GLU A 372 -21.07 -12.51 -27.22
CA GLU A 372 -20.36 -13.73 -26.91
C GLU A 372 -18.93 -13.40 -26.44
N VAL A 373 -18.45 -14.12 -25.42
CA VAL A 373 -17.12 -13.95 -24.87
C VAL A 373 -16.41 -15.31 -24.68
N LEU A 374 -15.09 -15.30 -24.82
CA LEU A 374 -14.20 -16.37 -24.46
C LEU A 374 -13.38 -15.98 -23.25
N ILE A 375 -13.46 -16.76 -22.17
CA ILE A 375 -12.60 -16.66 -20.99
C ILE A 375 -11.46 -17.63 -21.14
N ASP A 376 -10.20 -17.14 -20.97
CA ASP A 376 -8.99 -17.96 -21.04
C ASP A 376 -7.96 -17.44 -20.03
N ASN A 377 -7.47 -18.31 -19.14
CA ASN A 377 -6.50 -17.91 -18.11
C ASN A 377 -5.04 -18.28 -18.43
N SER A 378 -4.74 -18.76 -19.65
CA SER A 378 -3.39 -19.21 -20.02
C SER A 378 -2.30 -18.16 -19.83
N VAL A 379 -2.59 -16.92 -20.20
CA VAL A 379 -1.68 -15.78 -20.04
C VAL A 379 -1.42 -15.50 -18.56
N TYR A 380 -2.45 -15.49 -17.74
CA TYR A 380 -2.31 -15.26 -16.29
C TYR A 380 -1.52 -16.38 -15.61
N LEU A 381 -1.80 -17.64 -15.96
CA LEU A 381 -1.05 -18.78 -15.43
C LEU A 381 0.43 -18.75 -15.82
N ALA A 382 0.71 -18.39 -17.07
CA ALA A 382 2.09 -18.20 -17.53
C ALA A 382 2.79 -17.08 -16.76
N ALA A 383 2.13 -15.96 -16.57
CA ALA A 383 2.68 -14.80 -15.88
C ALA A 383 3.03 -15.08 -14.40
N GLN A 384 2.39 -16.05 -13.72
CA GLN A 384 2.60 -16.34 -12.30
C GLN A 384 4.03 -16.70 -11.92
N THR A 385 4.84 -17.20 -12.84
CA THR A 385 6.25 -17.51 -12.59
C THR A 385 7.22 -16.60 -13.36
N TYR A 386 6.74 -15.49 -13.91
CA TYR A 386 7.54 -14.55 -14.69
C TYR A 386 8.77 -14.02 -13.92
N HIS A 387 8.64 -13.80 -12.61
CA HIS A 387 9.74 -13.35 -11.73
C HIS A 387 10.95 -14.29 -11.71
N ARG A 388 10.79 -15.59 -11.96
CA ARG A 388 11.89 -16.57 -12.09
C ARG A 388 12.78 -16.30 -13.30
N HIS A 389 12.22 -15.60 -14.30
CA HIS A 389 12.84 -15.26 -15.58
C HIS A 389 13.30 -13.79 -15.65
N GLN A 390 13.28 -13.10 -14.52
CA GLN A 390 13.57 -11.67 -14.35
C GLN A 390 14.66 -11.46 -13.29
N ASN A 391 15.77 -12.22 -13.34
CA ASN A 391 16.82 -12.09 -12.33
C ASN A 391 17.51 -10.72 -12.43
N PRO A 392 17.27 -9.82 -11.45
CA PRO A 392 17.89 -8.51 -11.41
C PRO A 392 19.37 -8.60 -10.96
N PRO A 393 20.10 -7.46 -10.91
CA PRO A 393 21.44 -7.42 -10.34
C PRO A 393 21.55 -8.02 -8.93
N PRO A 394 22.76 -8.44 -8.48
CA PRO A 394 22.95 -9.17 -7.21
C PRO A 394 22.56 -8.42 -5.93
N GLU A 395 22.40 -7.10 -5.97
CA GLU A 395 21.91 -6.32 -4.83
C GLU A 395 20.49 -6.71 -4.38
N PHE A 396 19.76 -7.45 -5.21
CA PHE A 396 18.41 -7.95 -4.89
C PHE A 396 18.49 -9.41 -4.44
N ALA A 397 18.94 -9.62 -3.21
CA ALA A 397 19.24 -10.94 -2.64
C ALA A 397 18.06 -11.95 -2.66
N GLY A 398 16.79 -11.49 -2.68
CA GLY A 398 15.62 -12.36 -2.80
C GLY A 398 15.66 -13.27 -4.04
N TRP A 399 16.36 -12.84 -5.12
CA TRP A 399 16.54 -13.62 -6.35
C TRP A 399 17.70 -14.62 -6.30
N ASP A 400 18.50 -14.66 -5.24
CA ASP A 400 19.58 -15.65 -5.11
C ASP A 400 19.06 -17.09 -5.09
N GLN A 401 17.82 -17.29 -4.67
CA GLN A 401 17.13 -18.59 -4.75
C GLN A 401 16.95 -19.12 -6.18
N PHE A 402 17.03 -18.24 -7.19
CA PHE A 402 16.93 -18.60 -8.63
C PHE A 402 18.29 -18.65 -9.31
N ARG A 403 19.37 -18.75 -8.54
CA ARG A 403 20.74 -18.87 -9.04
C ARG A 403 21.42 -20.12 -8.50
N ALA A 404 22.26 -20.74 -9.32
CA ALA A 404 23.18 -21.80 -8.91
C ALA A 404 24.60 -21.37 -9.30
N ALA A 405 25.52 -21.33 -8.34
CA ALA A 405 26.89 -20.83 -8.54
C ALA A 405 26.94 -19.40 -9.17
N GLY A 406 25.96 -18.57 -8.88
CA GLY A 406 25.84 -17.20 -9.41
C GLY A 406 25.10 -17.08 -10.74
N GLU A 407 24.85 -18.19 -11.44
CA GLU A 407 24.15 -18.20 -12.72
C GLU A 407 22.66 -18.51 -12.56
N PRO A 408 21.78 -17.90 -13.37
CA PRO A 408 20.35 -18.20 -13.36
C PRO A 408 20.05 -19.68 -13.67
N ILE A 409 19.12 -20.27 -12.90
CA ILE A 409 18.67 -21.66 -13.11
C ILE A 409 17.50 -21.77 -14.12
N TYR A 410 16.85 -20.66 -14.41
CA TYR A 410 15.76 -20.57 -15.40
C TYR A 410 16.17 -19.75 -16.62
N PRO A 411 15.58 -19.98 -17.81
CA PRO A 411 15.80 -19.11 -18.98
C PRO A 411 15.49 -17.65 -18.63
N GLN A 412 16.39 -16.72 -18.98
CA GLN A 412 16.23 -15.31 -18.66
C GLN A 412 15.64 -14.53 -19.82
N ARG A 413 14.76 -13.57 -19.52
CA ARG A 413 14.19 -12.66 -20.50
C ARG A 413 15.18 -11.54 -20.82
N PRO A 414 15.19 -11.02 -22.06
CA PRO A 414 16.16 -10.00 -22.49
C PRO A 414 15.91 -8.63 -21.87
N VAL A 415 14.72 -8.40 -21.30
CA VAL A 415 14.32 -7.12 -20.71
C VAL A 415 13.80 -7.32 -19.30
N LEU A 416 14.30 -6.52 -18.35
CA LEU A 416 13.75 -6.41 -17.01
C LEU A 416 12.55 -5.46 -17.03
N LEU A 417 11.33 -6.02 -16.94
CA LEU A 417 10.10 -5.23 -17.01
C LEU A 417 9.94 -4.28 -15.81
N GLY A 418 10.48 -4.64 -14.66
CA GLY A 418 10.39 -3.81 -13.45
C GLY A 418 10.96 -2.42 -13.66
N GLU A 419 12.13 -2.29 -14.25
CA GLU A 419 12.72 -1.00 -14.57
C GLU A 419 11.88 -0.18 -15.55
N ARG A 420 11.25 -0.86 -16.51
CA ARG A 420 10.37 -0.22 -17.49
C ARG A 420 9.12 0.35 -16.81
N TYR A 421 8.48 -0.42 -15.92
CA TYR A 421 7.34 0.04 -15.13
C TYR A 421 7.73 1.22 -14.22
N ALA A 422 8.87 1.14 -13.53
CA ALA A 422 9.35 2.22 -12.66
C ALA A 422 9.54 3.53 -13.43
N ARG A 423 10.19 3.48 -14.61
CA ARG A 423 10.37 4.66 -15.48
C ARG A 423 9.04 5.22 -15.97
N GLN A 424 8.10 4.37 -16.35
CA GLN A 424 6.77 4.84 -16.82
C GLN A 424 5.90 5.38 -15.69
N GLY A 425 5.98 4.80 -14.48
CA GLY A 425 5.19 5.24 -13.34
C GLY A 425 5.71 6.51 -12.68
N ALA A 426 7.04 6.70 -12.62
CA ALA A 426 7.69 7.79 -11.89
C ALA A 426 8.51 8.76 -12.75
N GLY A 427 8.68 8.49 -14.04
CA GLY A 427 9.46 9.33 -14.96
C GLY A 427 10.98 9.20 -14.80
N SER A 428 11.47 8.53 -13.76
CA SER A 428 12.90 8.30 -13.50
C SER A 428 13.12 7.00 -12.74
N MET A 429 14.39 6.60 -12.63
CA MET A 429 14.83 5.51 -11.75
C MET A 429 15.36 6.11 -10.45
N GLN A 430 15.12 5.40 -9.34
CA GLN A 430 15.65 5.75 -8.02
C GLN A 430 17.17 5.65 -7.99
N THR A 431 17.84 6.71 -7.50
CA THR A 431 19.31 6.82 -7.48
C THR A 431 19.88 7.02 -6.08
N GLY A 432 19.05 7.37 -5.10
CA GLY A 432 19.46 7.74 -3.75
C GLY A 432 20.10 9.14 -3.67
N ARG A 433 20.08 9.94 -4.74
CA ARG A 433 20.74 11.25 -4.83
C ARG A 433 19.74 12.39 -4.77
N PHE A 434 19.67 13.05 -3.63
CA PHE A 434 18.82 14.21 -3.38
C PHE A 434 19.53 15.24 -2.49
N ALA A 435 19.03 16.47 -2.45
CA ALA A 435 19.62 17.57 -1.68
C ALA A 435 18.81 17.96 -0.43
N CYS A 436 17.57 17.49 -0.32
CA CYS A 436 16.66 17.82 0.79
C CYS A 436 16.85 16.89 2.00
N LYS A 437 15.99 17.00 3.03
CA LYS A 437 15.88 15.99 4.10
C LYS A 437 14.82 14.95 3.73
N MET A 438 14.98 13.69 4.16
CA MET A 438 14.04 12.62 3.87
C MET A 438 13.78 11.72 5.09
N ILE A 439 12.51 11.42 5.33
CA ILE A 439 12.08 10.39 6.28
C ILE A 439 11.24 9.38 5.51
N VAL A 440 11.73 8.15 5.39
CA VAL A 440 10.98 7.03 4.79
C VAL A 440 10.17 6.34 5.86
N VAL A 441 8.89 6.05 5.58
CA VAL A 441 8.00 5.28 6.46
C VAL A 441 7.60 3.99 5.75
N GLN A 442 7.95 2.83 6.33
CA GLN A 442 7.70 1.52 5.71
C GLN A 442 6.91 0.60 6.64
N SER A 443 5.87 0.00 6.13
CA SER A 443 5.03 -0.97 6.84
C SER A 443 5.68 -2.34 6.90
N MET A 444 5.61 -3.02 8.06
CA MET A 444 6.22 -4.36 8.26
C MET A 444 5.39 -5.52 7.70
N MET A 445 4.10 -5.31 7.49
CA MET A 445 3.22 -6.30 6.85
C MET A 445 2.78 -5.83 5.45
N ASP A 446 3.65 -5.08 4.76
CA ASP A 446 3.38 -4.56 3.44
C ASP A 446 3.41 -5.69 2.40
N GLU A 447 2.24 -6.06 1.94
CA GLU A 447 2.01 -7.13 0.98
C GLU A 447 2.19 -6.69 -0.48
N ALA A 448 2.26 -5.39 -0.74
CA ALA A 448 2.37 -4.83 -2.09
C ALA A 448 3.69 -4.11 -2.36
N ALA A 449 4.42 -3.72 -1.31
CA ALA A 449 5.77 -3.18 -1.37
C ALA A 449 6.59 -3.82 -0.25
N PHE A 450 7.14 -4.99 -0.50
CA PHE A 450 7.79 -5.83 0.53
C PHE A 450 8.79 -5.03 1.37
N PRO A 451 8.82 -5.20 2.70
CA PRO A 451 9.53 -4.31 3.63
C PRO A 451 11.01 -4.09 3.33
N TRP A 452 11.73 -5.12 2.83
CA TRP A 452 13.17 -5.01 2.51
C TRP A 452 13.48 -4.00 1.40
N GLN A 453 12.49 -3.60 0.59
CA GLN A 453 12.70 -2.65 -0.50
C GLN A 453 13.07 -1.25 0.02
N ALA A 454 12.62 -0.91 1.22
CA ALA A 454 13.05 0.32 1.89
C ALA A 454 14.53 0.26 2.32
N ASP A 455 15.03 -0.92 2.72
CA ASP A 455 16.46 -1.14 2.99
C ASP A 455 17.30 -1.04 1.70
N TRP A 456 16.80 -1.62 0.61
CA TRP A 456 17.45 -1.46 -0.69
C TRP A 456 17.62 0.03 -1.07
N TYR A 457 16.55 0.84 -0.95
CA TYR A 457 16.66 2.28 -1.22
C TYR A 457 17.61 2.99 -0.25
N ARG A 458 17.55 2.64 1.04
CA ARG A 458 18.50 3.15 2.03
C ARG A 458 19.96 2.85 1.64
N SER A 459 20.22 1.70 1.05
CA SER A 459 21.55 1.32 0.57
C SER A 459 22.05 2.23 -0.55
N LEU A 460 21.17 2.61 -1.52
CA LEU A 460 21.48 3.62 -2.54
C LEU A 460 21.77 4.98 -1.93
N VAL A 461 20.94 5.41 -0.97
CA VAL A 461 21.14 6.69 -0.28
C VAL A 461 22.45 6.68 0.50
N ALA A 462 22.78 5.59 1.18
CA ALA A 462 24.03 5.42 1.91
C ALA A 462 25.25 5.49 0.97
N ALA A 463 25.17 4.87 -0.20
CA ALA A 463 26.21 4.96 -1.23
C ALA A 463 26.37 6.38 -1.77
N ALA A 464 25.28 7.15 -1.88
CA ALA A 464 25.30 8.52 -2.39
C ALA A 464 25.78 9.54 -1.34
N LEU A 465 25.34 9.44 -0.09
CA LEU A 465 25.61 10.41 0.97
C LEU A 465 26.83 10.04 1.84
N GLY A 466 27.24 8.77 1.86
CA GLY A 466 28.36 8.29 2.67
C GLY A 466 28.20 8.61 4.16
N PRO A 467 29.18 9.29 4.79
CA PRO A 467 29.12 9.64 6.22
C PRO A 467 28.00 10.63 6.58
N HIS A 468 27.40 11.28 5.60
CA HIS A 468 26.31 12.26 5.78
C HIS A 468 24.92 11.66 5.73
N LEU A 469 24.79 10.33 5.71
CA LEU A 469 23.50 9.63 5.70
C LEU A 469 22.58 10.15 6.81
N GLU A 470 23.04 10.13 8.04
CA GLU A 470 22.26 10.54 9.22
C GLU A 470 21.97 12.06 9.27
N ASP A 471 22.67 12.87 8.48
CA ASP A 471 22.42 14.31 8.36
C ASP A 471 21.19 14.61 7.49
N SER A 472 20.74 13.65 6.66
CA SER A 472 19.70 13.91 5.65
C SER A 472 18.66 12.81 5.48
N TYR A 473 18.82 11.65 6.12
CA TYR A 473 17.94 10.50 5.88
C TYR A 473 17.55 9.78 7.17
N ARG A 474 16.26 9.33 7.24
CA ARG A 474 15.75 8.40 8.26
C ARG A 474 14.89 7.33 7.59
N LEU A 475 14.88 6.12 8.17
CA LEU A 475 13.97 5.03 7.82
C LEU A 475 13.25 4.56 9.07
N TRP A 476 11.93 4.68 9.10
CA TRP A 476 11.09 4.20 10.18
C TRP A 476 10.20 3.06 9.70
N PHE A 477 10.38 1.89 10.30
CA PHE A 477 9.48 0.77 10.12
C PHE A 477 8.29 0.87 11.07
N VAL A 478 7.11 0.49 10.59
CA VAL A 478 5.86 0.48 11.34
C VAL A 478 5.38 -0.96 11.47
N ASP A 479 5.51 -1.51 12.66
CA ASP A 479 5.05 -2.86 12.97
C ASP A 479 3.52 -2.94 12.94
N HIS A 480 2.96 -4.11 12.60
CA HIS A 480 1.52 -4.34 12.41
C HIS A 480 0.85 -3.37 11.40
N ALA A 481 1.59 -2.72 10.53
CA ALA A 481 1.02 -1.93 9.44
C ALA A 481 1.12 -2.67 8.11
N MET A 482 0.06 -2.59 7.31
CA MET A 482 -0.06 -3.15 5.97
C MET A 482 0.19 -2.05 4.90
N HIS A 483 0.07 -2.40 3.62
CA HIS A 483 0.20 -1.41 2.54
C HIS A 483 -0.85 -0.30 2.63
N THR A 484 -2.09 -0.66 2.95
CA THR A 484 -3.15 0.32 3.25
C THR A 484 -3.50 0.30 4.73
N SER A 485 -3.84 1.47 5.28
CA SER A 485 -4.39 1.53 6.64
C SER A 485 -5.65 0.67 6.76
N PRO A 486 -5.84 -0.04 7.88
CA PRO A 486 -7.05 -0.83 8.08
C PRO A 486 -8.26 0.12 8.14
N MET A 487 -9.21 -0.10 7.24
CA MET A 487 -10.51 0.57 7.24
C MET A 487 -11.59 -0.46 7.54
N VAL A 488 -12.53 -0.11 8.41
CA VAL A 488 -13.75 -0.90 8.59
C VAL A 488 -14.69 -0.54 7.45
N MET A 489 -14.89 -1.48 6.53
CA MET A 489 -15.86 -1.31 5.44
C MET A 489 -17.22 -1.83 5.91
N PRO A 490 -18.28 -1.02 5.85
CA PRO A 490 -19.62 -1.48 6.16
C PRO A 490 -19.98 -2.70 5.30
N ASN A 491 -20.52 -3.73 5.93
CA ASN A 491 -20.97 -4.97 5.29
C ASN A 491 -19.86 -5.83 4.63
N ASP A 492 -18.58 -5.62 4.91
CA ASP A 492 -17.52 -6.52 4.50
C ASP A 492 -17.54 -7.80 5.36
N PRO A 493 -17.82 -8.98 4.79
CA PRO A 493 -17.91 -10.23 5.58
C PRO A 493 -16.52 -10.78 5.97
N ARG A 494 -15.44 -10.19 5.47
CA ARG A 494 -14.08 -10.67 5.72
C ARG A 494 -13.60 -10.32 7.13
N PRO A 495 -12.59 -11.02 7.68
CA PRO A 495 -12.07 -10.76 9.02
C PRO A 495 -11.70 -9.28 9.23
N VAL A 496 -11.96 -8.79 10.44
CA VAL A 496 -11.70 -7.39 10.80
C VAL A 496 -10.19 -7.13 10.85
N ARG A 497 -9.69 -6.24 10.00
CA ARG A 497 -8.25 -5.93 9.91
C ARG A 497 -7.71 -5.24 11.16
N THR A 498 -8.53 -4.44 11.84
CA THR A 498 -8.14 -3.64 13.02
C THR A 498 -7.69 -4.49 14.21
N THR A 499 -8.02 -5.79 14.24
CA THR A 499 -7.53 -6.73 15.27
C THR A 499 -6.11 -7.21 15.01
N ARG A 500 -5.56 -7.01 13.81
CA ARG A 500 -4.26 -7.48 13.38
C ARG A 500 -3.34 -6.39 12.84
N ALA A 501 -3.91 -5.26 12.45
CA ALA A 501 -3.18 -4.17 11.83
C ALA A 501 -3.54 -2.81 12.43
N VAL A 502 -2.57 -1.89 12.44
CA VAL A 502 -2.73 -0.48 12.83
C VAL A 502 -2.59 0.44 11.64
N SER A 503 -3.12 1.66 11.78
CA SER A 503 -2.87 2.73 10.81
C SER A 503 -1.47 3.33 10.99
N TYR A 504 -0.74 3.48 9.90
CA TYR A 504 0.51 4.25 9.88
C TYR A 504 0.29 5.77 9.77
N ALA A 505 -0.95 6.24 9.66
CA ALA A 505 -1.26 7.67 9.50
C ALA A 505 -0.65 8.54 10.61
N GLY A 506 -0.69 8.08 11.86
CA GLY A 506 -0.06 8.79 12.98
C GLY A 506 1.45 8.91 12.86
N VAL A 507 2.12 7.86 12.37
CA VAL A 507 3.57 7.87 12.09
C VAL A 507 3.90 8.84 10.96
N LEU A 508 3.11 8.82 9.88
CA LEU A 508 3.28 9.71 8.73
C LEU A 508 3.09 11.19 9.11
N GLN A 509 2.05 11.49 9.88
CA GLN A 509 1.80 12.83 10.39
C GLN A 509 2.94 13.33 11.30
N GLN A 510 3.46 12.46 12.18
CA GLN A 510 4.62 12.79 13.01
C GLN A 510 5.88 12.98 12.16
N ALA A 511 6.08 12.14 11.12
CA ALA A 511 7.21 12.27 10.20
C ALA A 511 7.21 13.63 9.47
N LEU A 512 6.06 14.09 9.01
CA LEU A 512 5.93 15.41 8.36
C LEU A 512 6.24 16.56 9.31
N ARG A 513 5.82 16.49 10.58
CA ARG A 513 6.15 17.48 11.63
C ARG A 513 7.64 17.45 12.01
N ASP A 514 8.20 16.27 12.20
CA ASP A 514 9.62 16.11 12.51
C ASP A 514 10.50 16.56 11.34
N LEU A 515 10.09 16.28 10.10
CA LEU A 515 10.76 16.75 8.90
C LEU A 515 10.76 18.27 8.80
N SER A 516 9.62 18.93 9.08
CA SER A 516 9.51 20.38 9.10
C SER A 516 10.47 20.98 10.14
N ASN A 517 10.49 20.45 11.36
CA ASN A 517 11.41 20.88 12.40
C ASN A 517 12.88 20.67 12.03
N TRP A 518 13.18 19.57 11.34
CA TRP A 518 14.55 19.29 10.89
C TRP A 518 15.02 20.28 9.85
N VAL A 519 14.19 20.57 8.85
CA VAL A 519 14.51 21.50 7.76
C VAL A 519 14.56 22.95 8.24
N GLU A 520 13.56 23.37 9.01
CA GLU A 520 13.36 24.79 9.38
C GLU A 520 14.19 25.23 10.58
N HIS A 521 14.46 24.32 11.52
CA HIS A 521 15.10 24.62 12.80
C HIS A 521 16.35 23.79 13.07
N GLY A 522 16.73 22.86 12.17
CA GLY A 522 17.88 21.98 12.37
C GLY A 522 17.68 20.93 13.46
N MET A 523 16.45 20.73 13.95
CA MET A 523 16.15 19.76 14.99
C MET A 523 16.02 18.37 14.37
N ALA A 524 17.08 17.55 14.49
CA ALA A 524 17.10 16.22 13.91
C ALA A 524 15.97 15.33 14.51
N PRO A 525 15.25 14.56 13.67
CA PRO A 525 14.25 13.62 14.13
C PRO A 525 14.88 12.44 14.86
N PRO A 526 14.10 11.63 15.59
CA PRO A 526 14.58 10.38 16.17
C PRO A 526 15.33 9.52 15.16
N SER A 527 16.24 8.69 15.65
CA SER A 527 17.04 7.78 14.82
C SER A 527 16.17 6.86 13.98
N SER A 528 16.71 6.37 12.88
CA SER A 528 16.11 5.28 12.11
C SER A 528 15.79 4.08 13.00
N THR A 529 14.77 3.32 12.65
CA THR A 529 14.50 2.02 13.27
C THR A 529 15.72 1.11 13.09
N THR A 530 16.12 0.41 14.14
CA THR A 530 17.12 -0.65 14.07
C THR A 530 16.44 -1.92 13.56
N TYR A 531 17.05 -2.60 12.59
CA TYR A 531 16.52 -3.82 11.98
C TYR A 531 17.63 -4.64 11.36
N GLU A 532 17.30 -5.88 11.02
CA GLU A 532 18.12 -6.76 10.18
C GLU A 532 17.26 -7.30 9.03
N VAL A 533 17.90 -7.65 7.91
CA VAL A 533 17.24 -8.34 6.79
C VAL A 533 17.81 -9.74 6.70
N VAL A 534 16.97 -10.74 6.91
CA VAL A 534 17.36 -12.16 6.90
C VAL A 534 16.39 -12.90 5.98
N ASP A 535 16.91 -13.56 4.96
CA ASP A 535 16.11 -14.34 3.98
C ASP A 535 14.93 -13.55 3.39
N GLY A 536 15.17 -12.28 3.02
CA GLY A 536 14.16 -11.38 2.47
C GLY A 536 13.21 -10.77 3.51
N GLN A 537 13.30 -11.17 4.78
CA GLN A 537 12.43 -10.69 5.86
C GLN A 537 13.13 -9.65 6.74
N VAL A 538 12.46 -8.52 6.96
CA VAL A 538 12.90 -7.51 7.92
C VAL A 538 12.55 -7.97 9.33
N GLN A 539 13.52 -7.93 10.24
CA GLN A 539 13.36 -8.32 11.65
C GLN A 539 13.63 -7.12 12.55
N LEU A 540 12.71 -6.86 13.47
CA LEU A 540 12.82 -5.75 14.43
C LEU A 540 13.21 -6.26 15.82
N PRO A 541 14.07 -5.54 16.56
CA PRO A 541 14.34 -5.82 17.97
C PRO A 541 13.04 -5.79 18.81
N PRO A 542 12.96 -6.64 19.86
CA PRO A 542 11.74 -6.81 20.64
C PRO A 542 11.45 -5.69 21.66
N THR A 543 12.41 -4.83 21.98
CA THR A 543 12.26 -3.75 22.97
C THR A 543 12.32 -2.37 22.31
N ALA A 544 11.66 -1.39 22.87
CA ALA A 544 11.59 -0.04 22.32
C ALA A 544 12.98 0.61 22.20
N ASP A 545 13.83 0.49 23.23
CA ASP A 545 15.18 1.09 23.24
C ASP A 545 16.11 0.46 22.19
N ALA A 546 16.02 -0.85 21.96
CA ALA A 546 16.81 -1.52 20.93
C ALA A 546 16.26 -1.25 19.52
N ARG A 547 14.91 -1.17 19.37
CA ARG A 547 14.23 -0.94 18.11
C ARG A 547 14.43 0.48 17.59
N LYS A 548 14.46 1.48 18.48
CA LYS A 548 14.46 2.90 18.10
C LYS A 548 13.26 3.28 17.20
N GLY A 549 13.42 4.24 16.30
CA GLY A 549 12.28 4.80 15.56
C GLY A 549 11.34 5.57 16.48
N ILE A 550 10.03 5.58 16.18
CA ILE A 550 9.03 6.35 16.96
C ILE A 550 7.82 5.54 17.42
N GLN A 551 7.67 4.31 16.95
CA GLN A 551 6.49 3.50 17.25
C GLN A 551 6.63 2.83 18.63
N PRO A 552 5.57 2.83 19.48
CA PRO A 552 5.59 2.10 20.75
C PRO A 552 5.70 0.59 20.50
N VAL A 553 6.34 -0.12 21.41
CA VAL A 553 6.40 -1.59 21.46
C VAL A 553 5.39 -2.07 22.49
N VAL A 554 4.60 -3.08 22.15
CA VAL A 554 3.53 -3.64 22.99
C VAL A 554 3.76 -5.13 23.19
N SER A 555 3.93 -5.55 24.45
CA SER A 555 4.05 -6.96 24.83
C SER A 555 2.86 -7.37 25.69
N VAL A 556 2.09 -8.37 25.26
CA VAL A 556 0.90 -8.86 25.96
C VAL A 556 1.11 -10.29 26.44
N THR A 557 0.61 -10.61 27.62
CA THR A 557 0.55 -11.96 28.16
C THR A 557 -0.85 -12.31 28.67
N ALA A 558 -1.24 -13.59 28.55
CA ALA A 558 -2.42 -14.19 29.17
C ALA A 558 -1.95 -15.24 30.17
N ASN A 559 -2.36 -15.12 31.44
CA ASN A 559 -1.88 -15.96 32.54
C ASN A 559 -0.33 -16.07 32.59
N GLY A 560 0.37 -14.99 32.18
CA GLY A 560 1.83 -14.90 32.15
C GLY A 560 2.52 -15.48 30.91
N GLY A 561 1.78 -16.03 29.94
CA GLY A 561 2.32 -16.61 28.70
C GLY A 561 1.80 -15.93 27.42
N SER A 562 2.35 -16.32 26.27
CA SER A 562 1.83 -15.92 24.94
C SER A 562 0.57 -16.71 24.54
N ARG A 563 0.23 -17.76 25.30
CA ARG A 563 -0.95 -18.60 25.16
C ARG A 563 -1.48 -19.01 26.54
N ALA A 564 -2.80 -19.03 26.69
CA ALA A 564 -3.50 -19.62 27.82
C ALA A 564 -4.53 -20.64 27.30
N ASP A 565 -4.61 -21.81 27.95
CA ASP A 565 -5.64 -22.82 27.73
C ASP A 565 -6.50 -22.87 28.99
N VAL A 566 -7.81 -22.62 28.87
CA VAL A 566 -8.73 -22.41 30.00
C VAL A 566 -10.09 -23.07 29.74
N ALA A 567 -10.87 -23.30 30.81
CA ALA A 567 -12.26 -23.74 30.69
C ALA A 567 -13.19 -22.57 30.39
N VAL A 568 -14.38 -22.88 29.81
CA VAL A 568 -15.46 -21.88 29.63
C VAL A 568 -15.81 -21.22 30.97
N GLY A 569 -15.84 -19.89 30.99
CA GLY A 569 -16.11 -19.10 32.19
C GLY A 569 -14.95 -18.93 33.15
N GLU A 570 -13.80 -19.56 32.90
CA GLU A 570 -12.60 -19.35 33.68
C GLU A 570 -11.99 -17.97 33.40
N THR A 571 -11.60 -17.26 34.48
CA THR A 571 -11.03 -15.92 34.36
C THR A 571 -9.58 -15.98 33.91
N VAL A 572 -9.26 -15.29 32.81
CA VAL A 572 -7.89 -15.09 32.31
C VAL A 572 -7.38 -13.75 32.77
N ALA A 573 -6.17 -13.72 33.31
CA ALA A 573 -5.46 -12.49 33.69
C ALA A 573 -4.57 -12.03 32.54
N PHE A 574 -4.80 -10.80 32.06
CA PHE A 574 -4.00 -10.16 31.03
C PHE A 574 -3.07 -9.12 31.61
N SER A 575 -1.86 -9.05 31.08
CA SER A 575 -0.90 -7.99 31.39
C SER A 575 -0.24 -7.54 30.09
N ALA A 576 -0.20 -6.22 29.89
CA ALA A 576 0.47 -5.61 28.75
C ALA A 576 1.47 -4.56 29.21
N VAL A 577 2.68 -4.61 28.63
CA VAL A 577 3.72 -3.60 28.79
C VAL A 577 3.81 -2.81 27.50
N ILE A 578 3.64 -1.48 27.60
CA ILE A 578 3.75 -0.53 26.50
C ILE A 578 5.03 0.28 26.73
N GLU A 579 5.93 0.29 25.76
CA GLU A 579 7.20 1.03 25.81
C GLU A 579 7.31 1.95 24.59
N VAL A 580 7.54 3.24 24.81
CA VAL A 580 7.81 4.22 23.75
C VAL A 580 9.32 4.43 23.66
N PRO A 581 9.93 4.41 22.46
CA PRO A 581 11.37 4.67 22.32
C PRO A 581 11.77 6.00 22.97
N SER A 582 12.94 6.03 23.57
CA SER A 582 13.41 7.17 24.39
C SER A 582 13.35 8.49 23.58
N GLY A 583 12.72 9.51 24.17
CA GLY A 583 12.60 10.85 23.57
C GLY A 583 11.61 10.97 22.40
N THR A 584 10.81 9.93 22.11
CA THR A 584 9.92 9.94 20.94
C THR A 584 8.45 10.20 21.27
N GLY A 585 8.09 10.21 22.56
CA GLY A 585 6.74 10.50 23.01
C GLY A 585 6.38 9.82 24.32
N MET A 586 5.11 9.84 24.63
CA MET A 586 4.51 9.28 25.84
C MET A 586 3.28 8.47 25.47
N VAL A 587 2.92 7.46 26.27
CA VAL A 587 1.70 6.68 26.09
C VAL A 587 0.49 7.57 26.36
N THR A 588 -0.45 7.63 25.43
CA THR A 588 -1.68 8.45 25.51
C THR A 588 -2.96 7.63 25.38
N GLY A 589 -2.86 6.32 25.19
CA GLY A 589 -4.02 5.45 25.13
C GLY A 589 -3.64 3.98 25.13
N ALA A 590 -4.49 3.16 25.72
CA ALA A 590 -4.47 1.71 25.64
C ALA A 590 -5.92 1.20 25.63
N GLU A 591 -6.24 0.32 24.70
CA GLU A 591 -7.59 -0.15 24.45
C GLU A 591 -7.58 -1.66 24.22
N TRP A 592 -8.45 -2.40 24.90
CA TRP A 592 -8.55 -3.86 24.77
C TRP A 592 -9.72 -4.27 23.87
N ASP A 593 -9.45 -5.28 23.10
CA ASP A 593 -10.44 -6.08 22.37
C ASP A 593 -10.23 -7.56 22.70
N PHE A 594 -11.06 -8.13 23.58
CA PHE A 594 -10.90 -9.52 24.00
C PHE A 594 -11.55 -10.50 23.01
N GLU A 595 -12.65 -10.08 22.36
CA GLU A 595 -13.45 -10.95 21.48
C GLU A 595 -13.01 -10.90 20.01
N GLY A 596 -12.15 -9.96 19.64
CA GLY A 596 -11.70 -9.80 18.26
C GLY A 596 -12.70 -9.12 17.35
N ALA A 597 -13.58 -8.28 17.90
CA ALA A 597 -14.58 -7.51 17.15
C ALA A 597 -13.99 -6.32 16.37
N GLY A 598 -12.80 -5.83 16.80
CA GLY A 598 -12.08 -4.73 16.14
C GLY A 598 -12.54 -3.33 16.54
N ASP A 599 -13.45 -3.21 17.49
CA ASP A 599 -14.00 -1.94 18.00
C ASP A 599 -13.32 -1.45 19.29
N TYR A 600 -12.53 -2.30 19.95
CA TYR A 600 -11.75 -1.98 21.15
C TYR A 600 -12.60 -1.33 22.26
N PRO A 601 -13.62 -2.02 22.77
CA PRO A 601 -14.63 -1.42 23.65
C PRO A 601 -14.13 -1.06 25.06
N ILE A 602 -12.99 -1.62 25.49
CA ILE A 602 -12.45 -1.42 26.82
C ILE A 602 -11.27 -0.47 26.75
N VAL A 603 -11.50 0.77 27.17
CA VAL A 603 -10.51 1.84 27.16
C VAL A 603 -9.93 2.00 28.56
N GLU A 604 -8.60 1.86 28.67
CA GLU A 604 -7.91 2.15 29.93
C GLU A 604 -7.93 3.66 30.19
N PRO A 605 -8.23 4.08 31.43
CA PRO A 605 -8.22 5.49 31.75
C PRO A 605 -6.78 6.03 31.78
N PHE A 606 -6.51 7.07 31.00
CA PHE A 606 -5.25 7.80 31.03
C PHE A 606 -5.52 9.20 31.54
N ASP A 607 -4.90 9.54 32.67
CA ASP A 607 -4.82 10.90 33.21
C ASP A 607 -3.49 11.55 32.78
N ASP A 608 -3.31 12.84 33.14
CA ASP A 608 -2.09 13.59 32.78
C ASP A 608 -0.82 12.95 33.37
N ILE A 609 -0.92 12.20 34.45
CA ILE A 609 0.23 11.53 35.10
C ILE A 609 0.60 10.28 34.30
N THR A 610 -0.39 9.50 33.90
CA THR A 610 -0.19 8.28 33.09
C THR A 610 0.32 8.63 31.70
N ALA A 611 -0.23 9.67 31.08
CA ALA A 611 0.20 10.18 29.78
C ALA A 611 1.66 10.69 29.77
N ALA A 612 2.18 11.11 30.93
CA ALA A 612 3.58 11.57 31.05
C ALA A 612 4.62 10.43 31.06
N SER A 613 4.21 9.16 30.92
CA SER A 613 5.11 8.02 30.98
C SER A 613 5.44 7.46 29.59
N SER A 614 6.72 7.19 29.34
CA SER A 614 7.19 6.43 28.17
C SER A 614 7.07 4.90 28.34
N ARG A 615 6.77 4.43 29.56
CA ARG A 615 6.55 3.01 29.86
C ARG A 615 5.35 2.87 30.80
N VAL A 616 4.37 2.08 30.37
CA VAL A 616 3.13 1.83 31.13
C VAL A 616 2.85 0.32 31.15
N THR A 617 2.40 -0.19 32.28
CA THR A 617 1.85 -1.53 32.39
C THR A 617 0.36 -1.43 32.68
N VAL A 618 -0.46 -2.07 31.85
CA VAL A 618 -1.91 -2.19 32.04
C VAL A 618 -2.27 -3.65 32.29
N THR A 619 -3.27 -3.89 33.12
CA THR A 619 -3.74 -5.23 33.47
C THR A 619 -5.25 -5.29 33.37
N ALA A 620 -5.78 -6.41 32.88
CA ALA A 620 -7.20 -6.65 32.79
C ALA A 620 -7.52 -8.11 33.08
N THR A 621 -8.80 -8.41 33.33
CA THR A 621 -9.29 -9.79 33.45
C THR A 621 -10.50 -9.96 32.53
N HIS A 622 -10.61 -11.12 31.91
CA HIS A 622 -11.75 -11.46 31.07
C HIS A 622 -12.09 -12.95 31.21
N ALA A 623 -13.38 -13.30 31.09
CA ALA A 623 -13.84 -14.69 31.06
C ALA A 623 -14.67 -14.92 29.81
N PHE A 624 -14.24 -15.85 28.99
CA PHE A 624 -14.92 -16.21 27.74
C PHE A 624 -16.09 -17.16 28.03
N THR A 625 -17.23 -16.90 27.42
CA THR A 625 -18.46 -17.65 27.66
C THR A 625 -18.72 -18.79 26.65
N GLU A 626 -17.96 -18.82 25.55
CA GLU A 626 -18.09 -19.82 24.51
C GLU A 626 -16.76 -20.52 24.25
N PRO A 627 -16.75 -21.82 23.91
CA PRO A 627 -15.52 -22.49 23.53
C PRO A 627 -15.00 -21.94 22.19
N GLY A 628 -13.67 -21.85 22.05
CA GLY A 628 -13.06 -21.33 20.82
C GLY A 628 -11.60 -20.92 21.00
N THR A 629 -11.00 -20.44 19.93
CA THR A 629 -9.68 -19.81 19.96
C THR A 629 -9.84 -18.31 19.75
N TYR A 630 -9.45 -17.56 20.75
CA TYR A 630 -9.53 -16.11 20.78
C TYR A 630 -8.13 -15.49 20.65
N PHE A 631 -8.08 -14.28 20.10
CA PHE A 631 -6.85 -13.50 19.99
C PHE A 631 -7.02 -12.10 20.62
N PRO A 632 -7.12 -12.04 21.95
CA PRO A 632 -7.18 -10.79 22.66
C PRO A 632 -6.07 -9.84 22.21
N ALA A 633 -6.44 -8.59 21.91
CA ALA A 633 -5.54 -7.57 21.43
C ALA A 633 -5.57 -6.33 22.32
N LEU A 634 -4.38 -5.73 22.54
CA LEU A 634 -4.28 -4.40 23.10
C LEU A 634 -3.73 -3.47 22.03
N ARG A 635 -4.47 -2.39 21.73
CA ARG A 635 -4.02 -1.29 20.89
C ARG A 635 -3.47 -0.17 21.76
N ALA A 636 -2.18 0.13 21.65
CA ALA A 636 -1.54 1.22 22.33
C ALA A 636 -1.41 2.44 21.41
N THR A 637 -1.54 3.62 21.96
CA THR A 637 -1.30 4.90 21.29
C THR A 637 -0.26 5.69 22.05
N SER A 638 0.71 6.28 21.33
CA SER A 638 1.62 7.29 21.86
C SER A 638 1.53 8.59 21.08
N GLN A 639 1.93 9.69 21.71
CA GLN A 639 1.97 11.00 21.10
C GLN A 639 3.18 11.78 21.62
N ARG A 640 3.82 12.57 20.76
CA ARG A 640 5.11 13.22 21.03
C ARG A 640 5.10 14.09 22.29
N GLN A 641 4.06 14.90 22.48
CA GLN A 641 3.91 15.82 23.60
C GLN A 641 3.11 15.22 24.76
N GLY A 642 2.59 14.00 24.63
CA GLY A 642 1.70 13.38 25.61
C GLY A 642 0.27 13.96 25.60
N ASP A 643 -0.12 14.65 24.53
CA ASP A 643 -1.46 15.25 24.41
C ASP A 643 -2.50 14.18 24.05
N VAL A 644 -3.29 13.76 25.03
CA VAL A 644 -4.37 12.76 24.89
C VAL A 644 -5.52 13.25 24.00
N GLN A 645 -5.67 14.57 23.83
CA GLN A 645 -6.73 15.18 23.04
C GLN A 645 -6.31 15.46 21.59
N SER A 646 -5.03 15.32 21.26
CA SER A 646 -4.54 15.58 19.90
C SER A 646 -5.22 14.64 18.89
N PRO A 647 -5.87 15.18 17.84
CA PRO A 647 -6.43 14.35 16.77
C PRO A 647 -5.38 13.85 15.79
N PHE A 648 -4.13 14.33 15.89
CA PHE A 648 -3.06 14.07 14.93
C PHE A 648 -1.82 13.46 15.59
N ALA A 649 -1.00 12.82 14.75
CA ALA A 649 0.26 12.21 15.13
C ALA A 649 0.12 11.20 16.30
N ARG A 650 -0.98 10.48 16.32
CA ARG A 650 -1.27 9.39 17.26
C ARG A 650 -0.62 8.11 16.71
N VAL A 651 0.56 7.81 17.21
CA VAL A 651 1.34 6.65 16.78
C VAL A 651 0.82 5.41 17.49
N GLN A 652 0.35 4.44 16.72
CA GLN A 652 -0.27 3.22 17.23
C GLN A 652 0.60 1.98 17.05
N ASN A 653 0.42 0.99 17.93
CA ASN A 653 0.88 -0.38 17.75
C ASN A 653 -0.05 -1.36 18.46
N LEU A 654 0.08 -2.66 18.14
CA LEU A 654 -0.69 -3.76 18.72
C LEU A 654 0.20 -4.71 19.50
N GLY A 655 -0.37 -5.27 20.58
CA GLY A 655 0.09 -6.51 21.18
C GLY A 655 -1.05 -7.51 21.18
N ARG A 656 -0.75 -8.79 20.92
CA ARG A 656 -1.76 -9.86 20.81
C ARG A 656 -1.31 -11.11 21.53
N VAL A 657 -2.27 -11.90 21.98
CA VAL A 657 -2.04 -13.16 22.70
C VAL A 657 -3.12 -14.17 22.31
N ARG A 658 -2.85 -15.47 22.48
CA ARG A 658 -3.81 -16.53 22.21
C ARG A 658 -4.48 -17.01 23.50
N VAL A 659 -5.80 -17.21 23.47
CA VAL A 659 -6.56 -17.91 24.50
C VAL A 659 -7.38 -19.02 23.84
N VAL A 660 -7.18 -20.26 24.30
CA VAL A 660 -7.94 -21.43 23.85
C VAL A 660 -8.90 -21.81 24.97
N VAL A 661 -10.18 -21.74 24.69
CA VAL A 661 -11.27 -22.03 25.63
C VAL A 661 -11.91 -23.37 25.28
N GLN A 662 -11.97 -24.29 26.25
CA GLN A 662 -12.45 -25.68 26.08
C GLN A 662 -13.59 -26.04 27.05
#